data_f5e86fd04d2dd65e5375be76723b87f8
#
_entry.id   f5e86fd04d2dd65e5375be76723b87f8
#
_cell.length_a   1.000
_cell.length_b   1.000
_cell.length_c   1.000
_cell.angle_alpha   90.00
_cell.angle_beta   90.00
_cell.angle_gamma   90.00
#
_symmetry.space_group_name_H-M   'P 1'
#
loop_
_entity.id
_entity.type
_entity.pdbx_description
1 polymer ?
#
loop_
_entity_poly.entity_id
_entity_poly.type
_entity_poly.pdbx_seq_one_letter_code
_entity_poly.pdbx_strand_id
1 'polypeptide(L)'
;MENKKNRIIMLSVILLVIIITGVFITIRNNKDSSTNKLDNKDDEKDVESDAFYYVEEFIGEEIWDEGYDKFLKYDDKIVKFKGGEKVYLQDVKSKEDIYQIPNRDNMLGANGYWIYENVFWNVEYDSKNEAVIASSFDDKGNKKDSIKLKDFKGDVIDNSYIQVEEMRVTEDYIYLLARADSQPILQIFTKIGELKNSYENVTSFDVDNKGRCIYTTVGFQSLPEGFFMVDSETGDEIFRNTSYILEPIRFSEDGNLIYGFDKELNVFDANSGTFIKSIFEFGKDSTYFLDDYDIQDFVVGKDEEIYYSLKTKFGEDQNIELSDIKNVYYLYTKKEGERPPRETVLTITAPYRNDFMEEAIKHYELKYPGEHVEYDYAYNNREEFYENGKEYGAKLALDIISGDIGDIVQTGGSALELQNLLRTDVFMDLTDLIEKDKNYKDLNKDVLNSVKVNNTIRALPVNYLLDQYELNEELEKELGLDIDFNQLSWSEVLDLVKVIEEKAPDRHLFTRNMKGKTPWETFGDDLLIANMPDLINLETKEVDLNQKWFKDLLIKFKECIQSKNFILDTEYQLTDSLQGSLLSFKSSSGERYYSDQVFDFIEYNNTHKSEMIPIFTGEKNDNRVQYSLRMYSINNRSDRKENAWKFLSFLLEEDIQFIALKDPENRGAIPINEKGVDRMIEDANYMHKFSGVDVDRYNKAMIEHSHEIDYLYNMGYLRLDILEPIGSYMDGKMTLDEALKKAEENVIIRLNE
;
A
#
# COMPACT_ATOMS: atom_id res chain seq x y z
N MET A 1 -6.95 65.12 15.89
CA MET A 1 -7.86 63.94 16.09
C MET A 1 -7.33 62.64 15.50
N GLU A 2 -6.56 62.72 14.48
CA GLU A 2 -5.97 61.56 13.77
C GLU A 2 -4.97 60.74 14.63
N ASN A 3 -4.14 61.40 15.40
CA ASN A 3 -3.14 60.71 16.28
C ASN A 3 -3.75 59.88 17.43
N LYS A 4 -5.00 60.13 17.81
CA LYS A 4 -5.69 59.32 18.85
C LYS A 4 -6.28 58.06 18.25
N LYS A 5 -6.76 58.11 16.99
CA LYS A 5 -7.32 56.95 16.28
C LYS A 5 -6.24 55.88 15.97
N ASN A 6 -5.08 56.33 15.51
CA ASN A 6 -3.95 55.44 15.21
C ASN A 6 -3.36 54.78 16.47
N ARG A 7 -3.36 55.47 17.63
CA ARG A 7 -2.95 54.85 18.90
C ARG A 7 -3.96 53.81 19.40
N ILE A 8 -5.25 54.00 19.18
CA ILE A 8 -6.29 53.01 19.56
C ILE A 8 -6.19 51.79 18.66
N ILE A 9 -6.00 51.96 17.37
CA ILE A 9 -5.80 50.82 16.42
C ILE A 9 -4.56 50.04 16.78
N MET A 10 -3.42 50.70 17.07
CA MET A 10 -2.19 50.03 17.45
C MET A 10 -2.30 49.28 18.78
N LEU A 11 -3.03 49.83 19.76
CA LEU A 11 -3.30 49.13 21.03
C LEU A 11 -4.23 47.93 20.84
N SER A 12 -5.21 48.01 19.94
CA SER A 12 -6.11 46.90 19.61
C SER A 12 -5.38 45.77 18.92
N VAL A 13 -4.44 46.04 18.02
CA VAL A 13 -3.61 45.06 17.35
C VAL A 13 -2.66 44.36 18.34
N ILE A 14 -2.02 45.11 19.25
CA ILE A 14 -1.17 44.56 20.31
C ILE A 14 -1.99 43.66 21.25
N LEU A 15 -3.21 44.05 21.61
CA LEU A 15 -4.09 43.25 22.47
C LEU A 15 -4.52 41.93 21.75
N LEU A 16 -4.80 42.01 20.46
CA LEU A 16 -5.15 40.86 19.63
C LEU A 16 -3.97 39.85 19.54
N VAL A 17 -2.76 40.34 19.33
CA VAL A 17 -1.55 39.52 19.32
C VAL A 17 -1.33 38.86 20.69
N ILE A 18 -1.54 39.56 21.81
CA ILE A 18 -1.41 38.97 23.14
C ILE A 18 -2.47 37.88 23.38
N ILE A 19 -3.70 38.11 22.93
CA ILE A 19 -4.78 37.10 23.05
C ILE A 19 -4.47 35.87 22.19
N ILE A 20 -4.03 36.06 20.95
CA ILE A 20 -3.64 34.96 20.07
C ILE A 20 -2.47 34.16 20.66
N THR A 21 -1.45 34.85 21.19
CA THR A 21 -0.30 34.17 21.84
C THR A 21 -0.73 33.44 23.11
N GLY A 22 -1.64 34.01 23.89
CA GLY A 22 -2.19 33.36 25.11
C GLY A 22 -3.03 32.12 24.78
N VAL A 23 -3.81 32.16 23.71
CA VAL A 23 -4.59 31.01 23.24
C VAL A 23 -3.65 29.91 22.70
N PHE A 24 -2.57 30.26 21.98
CA PHE A 24 -1.57 29.30 21.49
C PHE A 24 -0.83 28.60 22.64
N ILE A 25 -0.47 29.33 23.71
CA ILE A 25 0.17 28.70 24.87
C ILE A 25 -0.81 27.76 25.59
N THR A 26 -2.09 28.11 25.64
CA THR A 26 -3.14 27.29 26.29
C THR A 26 -3.44 26.05 25.46
N ILE A 27 -3.42 26.14 24.10
CA ILE A 27 -3.61 24.99 23.19
C ILE A 27 -2.41 24.06 23.24
N ARG A 28 -1.18 24.61 23.31
CA ARG A 28 0.04 23.81 23.43
C ARG A 28 0.10 23.06 24.77
N ASN A 29 -0.30 23.68 25.86
CA ASN A 29 -0.37 23.03 27.18
C ASN A 29 -1.55 22.03 27.32
N ASN A 30 -2.59 22.09 26.46
CA ASN A 30 -3.68 21.10 26.45
C ASN A 30 -3.42 19.93 25.51
N LYS A 31 -2.51 20.03 24.53
CA LYS A 31 -2.09 18.87 23.72
C LYS A 31 -1.22 17.87 24.51
N ASP A 32 -0.52 18.32 25.54
CA ASP A 32 0.27 17.44 26.40
C ASP A 32 -0.55 16.72 27.50
N SER A 33 -1.89 16.90 27.54
CA SER A 33 -2.74 16.36 28.62
C SER A 33 -3.77 15.31 28.19
N SER A 34 -3.72 14.79 26.96
CA SER A 34 -4.64 13.72 26.51
C SER A 34 -4.00 12.34 26.31
N THR A 35 -2.84 12.10 26.89
CA THR A 35 -2.41 10.72 27.16
C THR A 35 -2.86 10.37 28.57
N ASN A 36 -3.90 9.56 28.69
CA ASN A 36 -4.26 8.88 29.91
C ASN A 36 -3.10 7.96 30.32
N LYS A 37 -2.15 8.52 31.08
CA LYS A 37 -1.28 7.67 31.89
C LYS A 37 -2.12 7.10 33.04
N LEU A 38 -2.45 5.85 32.93
CA LEU A 38 -2.72 5.02 34.09
C LEU A 38 -1.39 4.95 34.84
N ASP A 39 -1.28 5.73 35.93
CA ASP A 39 -0.21 5.60 36.90
C ASP A 39 -0.34 4.24 37.61
N ASN A 40 0.28 3.23 37.05
CA ASN A 40 0.75 2.09 37.80
C ASN A 40 2.20 2.36 38.18
N LYS A 41 2.36 2.91 39.37
CA LYS A 41 3.61 2.79 40.11
C LYS A 41 3.70 1.35 40.61
N ASP A 42 4.32 0.50 39.82
CA ASP A 42 4.89 -0.73 40.30
C ASP A 42 6.41 -0.67 40.12
N ASP A 43 7.07 -1.02 41.20
CA ASP A 43 8.49 -1.00 41.46
C ASP A 43 9.35 -1.37 40.25
N GLU A 44 10.06 -0.40 39.66
CA GLU A 44 11.25 -0.64 38.86
C GLU A 44 12.30 -1.35 39.77
N LYS A 45 12.30 -2.65 39.73
CA LYS A 45 13.50 -3.41 40.07
C LYS A 45 14.45 -3.23 38.88
N ASP A 46 15.58 -2.61 39.12
CA ASP A 46 16.77 -2.68 38.29
C ASP A 46 17.09 -4.15 37.97
N VAL A 47 16.53 -4.68 36.89
CA VAL A 47 17.04 -5.88 36.24
C VAL A 47 18.23 -5.37 35.43
N GLU A 48 19.45 -5.79 35.80
CA GLU A 48 20.61 -5.67 34.91
C GLU A 48 20.18 -6.24 33.56
N SER A 49 19.89 -5.36 32.61
CA SER A 49 19.57 -5.76 31.26
C SER A 49 20.86 -6.25 30.63
N ASP A 50 20.97 -7.55 30.41
CA ASP A 50 21.89 -8.05 29.40
C ASP A 50 21.57 -7.30 28.10
N ALA A 51 22.42 -6.35 27.77
CA ALA A 51 22.15 -5.49 26.63
C ALA A 51 22.27 -6.34 25.37
N PHE A 52 21.16 -6.59 24.70
CA PHE A 52 21.12 -7.24 23.39
C PHE A 52 20.03 -6.60 22.55
N TYR A 53 20.13 -6.77 21.23
CA TYR A 53 19.13 -6.35 20.25
C TYR A 53 19.02 -7.37 19.13
N TYR A 54 17.91 -7.35 18.40
CA TYR A 54 17.72 -8.20 17.23
C TYR A 54 17.95 -7.42 15.95
N VAL A 55 18.53 -8.12 14.96
CA VAL A 55 18.69 -7.62 13.58
C VAL A 55 17.83 -8.48 12.68
N GLU A 56 16.93 -7.85 11.93
CA GLU A 56 16.06 -8.48 10.96
C GLU A 56 16.79 -8.75 9.64
N GLU A 57 16.60 -9.93 9.09
CA GLU A 57 17.10 -10.34 7.77
C GLU A 57 15.95 -10.95 6.96
N PHE A 58 15.67 -10.38 5.79
CA PHE A 58 14.73 -10.97 4.85
C PHE A 58 15.29 -12.25 4.26
N ILE A 59 14.58 -13.37 4.40
CA ILE A 59 15.01 -14.67 3.92
C ILE A 59 14.42 -14.98 2.55
N GLY A 60 13.19 -14.54 2.29
CA GLY A 60 12.51 -14.74 1.01
C GLY A 60 11.01 -14.54 1.07
N GLU A 61 10.39 -14.53 -0.09
CA GLU A 61 8.93 -14.54 -0.24
C GLU A 61 8.51 -15.68 -1.17
N GLU A 62 7.32 -16.20 -0.99
CA GLU A 62 6.70 -17.22 -1.83
C GLU A 62 5.21 -16.91 -1.99
N ILE A 63 4.64 -17.22 -3.15
CA ILE A 63 3.20 -17.20 -3.35
C ILE A 63 2.59 -18.21 -2.39
N TRP A 64 1.54 -17.83 -1.68
CA TRP A 64 0.85 -18.73 -0.76
C TRP A 64 0.29 -19.93 -1.52
N ASP A 65 0.80 -21.10 -1.21
CA ASP A 65 0.26 -22.39 -1.67
C ASP A 65 -0.37 -23.04 -0.44
N GLU A 66 -1.62 -23.42 -0.50
CA GLU A 66 -2.44 -23.84 0.63
C GLU A 66 -1.67 -24.75 1.61
N GLY A 67 -1.30 -24.19 2.76
CA GLY A 67 -0.79 -24.94 3.90
C GLY A 67 0.73 -25.13 4.00
N TYR A 68 1.57 -24.37 3.29
CA TYR A 68 3.04 -24.53 3.30
C TYR A 68 3.81 -23.49 4.11
N ASP A 69 3.22 -22.87 5.09
CA ASP A 69 3.74 -21.71 5.83
C ASP A 69 4.36 -22.05 7.19
N LYS A 70 4.63 -23.33 7.47
CA LYS A 70 5.21 -23.76 8.77
C LYS A 70 6.72 -23.90 8.73
N PHE A 71 7.33 -23.47 9.82
CA PHE A 71 8.69 -23.82 10.16
C PHE A 71 8.78 -25.09 10.99
N LEU A 72 9.72 -25.95 10.63
CA LEU A 72 9.99 -27.19 11.35
C LEU A 72 11.47 -27.30 11.67
N LYS A 73 11.80 -28.06 12.72
CA LYS A 73 13.20 -28.45 12.99
C LYS A 73 13.48 -29.83 12.38
N TYR A 74 14.57 -29.91 11.61
CA TYR A 74 15.09 -31.16 11.05
C TYR A 74 16.60 -31.19 11.22
N ASP A 75 17.12 -32.15 12.00
CA ASP A 75 18.50 -32.13 12.53
C ASP A 75 18.81 -30.78 13.23
N ASP A 76 19.88 -30.13 12.79
CA ASP A 76 20.32 -28.82 13.27
C ASP A 76 19.73 -27.64 12.46
N LYS A 77 18.82 -27.93 11.51
CA LYS A 77 18.31 -26.96 10.54
C LYS A 77 16.89 -26.54 10.85
N ILE A 78 16.59 -25.32 10.51
CA ILE A 78 15.20 -24.85 10.38
C ILE A 78 14.81 -25.03 8.91
N VAL A 79 13.71 -25.73 8.69
CA VAL A 79 13.21 -26.09 7.36
C VAL A 79 11.79 -25.57 7.17
N LYS A 80 11.42 -25.36 5.93
CA LYS A 80 10.06 -25.05 5.51
C LYS A 80 9.63 -26.00 4.38
N PHE A 81 8.33 -26.06 4.15
CA PHE A 81 7.81 -26.77 2.98
C PHE A 81 8.06 -25.94 1.72
N LYS A 82 8.39 -26.63 0.63
CA LYS A 82 8.48 -26.07 -0.71
C LYS A 82 7.56 -26.83 -1.65
N GLY A 83 6.57 -26.14 -2.19
CA GLY A 83 5.61 -26.68 -3.15
C GLY A 83 6.17 -26.81 -4.57
N GLY A 84 5.45 -27.50 -5.45
CA GLY A 84 5.79 -27.75 -6.85
C GLY A 84 5.14 -29.06 -7.32
N GLU A 85 5.64 -29.68 -8.41
CA GLU A 85 5.22 -31.04 -8.81
C GLU A 85 5.47 -32.08 -7.70
N LYS A 86 6.41 -31.76 -6.81
CA LYS A 86 6.75 -32.56 -5.62
C LYS A 86 6.91 -31.60 -4.44
N VAL A 87 6.60 -32.07 -3.25
CA VAL A 87 6.78 -31.32 -2.01
C VAL A 87 8.09 -31.73 -1.35
N TYR A 88 8.87 -30.74 -0.96
CA TYR A 88 10.17 -30.92 -0.30
C TYR A 88 10.20 -30.16 1.01
N LEU A 89 11.06 -30.61 1.94
CA LEU A 89 11.56 -29.77 3.03
C LEU A 89 12.79 -29.03 2.53
N GLN A 90 12.77 -27.73 2.61
CA GLN A 90 13.86 -26.86 2.22
C GLN A 90 14.49 -26.21 3.44
N ASP A 91 15.81 -26.27 3.54
CA ASP A 91 16.57 -25.52 4.53
C ASP A 91 16.38 -24.01 4.31
N VAL A 92 15.99 -23.30 5.36
CA VAL A 92 15.63 -21.88 5.25
C VAL A 92 16.86 -21.01 4.93
N LYS A 93 18.05 -21.34 5.46
CA LYS A 93 19.28 -20.58 5.23
C LYS A 93 19.96 -20.93 3.90
N SER A 94 20.18 -22.23 3.64
CA SER A 94 20.93 -22.67 2.45
C SER A 94 20.09 -22.73 1.18
N LYS A 95 18.76 -22.71 1.30
CA LYS A 95 17.79 -22.93 0.21
C LYS A 95 17.91 -24.33 -0.44
N GLU A 96 18.59 -25.26 0.18
CA GLU A 96 18.75 -26.63 -0.31
C GLU A 96 17.52 -27.48 0.02
N ASP A 97 17.05 -28.26 -0.94
CA ASP A 97 16.01 -29.27 -0.74
C ASP A 97 16.61 -30.45 0.01
N ILE A 98 16.15 -30.72 1.22
CA ILE A 98 16.73 -31.74 2.12
C ILE A 98 16.00 -33.08 2.00
N TYR A 99 14.68 -33.03 1.95
CA TYR A 99 13.84 -34.22 2.05
C TYR A 99 12.62 -34.11 1.15
N GLN A 100 12.38 -35.11 0.32
CA GLN A 100 11.17 -35.20 -0.48
C GLN A 100 10.06 -35.85 0.34
N ILE A 101 8.94 -35.17 0.52
CA ILE A 101 7.79 -35.69 1.26
C ILE A 101 7.13 -36.81 0.46
N PRO A 102 6.93 -38.01 1.05
CA PRO A 102 6.30 -39.12 0.38
C PRO A 102 4.81 -38.90 0.14
N ASN A 103 4.30 -39.33 -1.00
CA ASN A 103 2.89 -39.42 -1.37
C ASN A 103 2.08 -38.12 -1.36
N ARG A 104 2.20 -37.35 -2.43
CA ARG A 104 1.43 -36.12 -2.67
C ARG A 104 -0.05 -36.35 -3.06
N ASP A 105 -0.39 -37.50 -3.69
CA ASP A 105 -1.69 -37.67 -4.38
C ASP A 105 -2.93 -37.68 -3.48
N ASN A 106 -2.77 -37.69 -2.14
CA ASN A 106 -3.85 -37.64 -1.16
C ASN A 106 -3.65 -36.55 -0.10
N MET A 107 -2.76 -35.58 -0.32
CA MET A 107 -2.39 -34.56 0.65
C MET A 107 -3.03 -33.22 0.29
N LEU A 108 -4.09 -32.88 0.95
CA LEU A 108 -4.65 -31.54 0.98
C LEU A 108 -4.24 -30.86 2.29
N GLY A 109 -3.24 -29.95 2.18
CA GLY A 109 -2.78 -29.10 3.26
C GLY A 109 -1.56 -29.60 4.04
N ALA A 110 -0.52 -28.78 4.19
CA ALA A 110 0.72 -29.08 4.95
C ALA A 110 0.51 -29.07 6.48
N ASN A 111 -0.64 -28.69 6.96
CA ASN A 111 -0.93 -28.48 8.38
C ASN A 111 -0.97 -29.78 9.20
N GLY A 112 -1.18 -30.91 8.54
CA GLY A 112 -1.18 -32.25 9.15
C GLY A 112 0.19 -32.92 9.23
N TYR A 113 1.30 -32.14 9.17
CA TYR A 113 2.65 -32.68 9.20
C TYR A 113 3.44 -32.22 10.39
N TRP A 114 4.35 -33.11 10.85
CA TRP A 114 5.30 -32.80 11.90
C TRP A 114 6.58 -33.62 11.76
N ILE A 115 7.67 -33.11 12.30
CA ILE A 115 8.94 -33.84 12.44
C ILE A 115 9.24 -33.96 13.92
N TYR A 116 9.41 -35.20 14.38
CA TYR A 116 9.86 -35.52 15.72
C TYR A 116 11.05 -36.48 15.64
N GLU A 117 12.18 -36.08 16.25
CA GLU A 117 13.44 -36.85 16.22
C GLU A 117 13.83 -37.35 14.81
N ASN A 118 13.73 -36.48 13.81
CA ASN A 118 13.98 -36.76 12.41
C ASN A 118 13.07 -37.84 11.79
N VAL A 119 11.99 -38.18 12.45
CA VAL A 119 10.92 -39.00 11.91
C VAL A 119 9.81 -38.10 11.42
N PHE A 120 9.47 -38.25 10.16
CA PHE A 120 8.39 -37.50 9.54
C PHE A 120 7.04 -38.14 9.90
N TRP A 121 6.08 -37.32 10.32
CA TRP A 121 4.72 -37.73 10.66
C TRP A 121 3.71 -36.99 9.78
N ASN A 122 2.63 -37.70 9.41
CA ASN A 122 1.45 -37.09 8.82
C ASN A 122 0.17 -37.66 9.41
N VAL A 123 -0.93 -36.92 9.22
CA VAL A 123 -2.28 -37.41 9.52
C VAL A 123 -3.12 -37.39 8.24
N GLU A 124 -3.88 -38.48 8.01
CA GLU A 124 -4.68 -38.69 6.81
C GLU A 124 -6.05 -39.29 7.17
N TYR A 125 -7.04 -39.10 6.30
CA TYR A 125 -8.34 -39.77 6.42
C TYR A 125 -8.39 -40.99 5.49
N ASP A 126 -8.58 -42.16 6.09
CA ASP A 126 -8.84 -43.40 5.36
C ASP A 126 -10.34 -43.56 5.10
N SER A 127 -10.78 -43.13 3.90
CA SER A 127 -12.19 -43.19 3.50
C SER A 127 -12.77 -44.60 3.42
N LYS A 128 -11.92 -45.65 3.27
CA LYS A 128 -12.38 -47.05 3.21
C LYS A 128 -12.76 -47.57 4.57
N ASN A 129 -12.04 -47.15 5.60
CA ASN A 129 -12.24 -47.61 6.98
C ASN A 129 -12.88 -46.50 7.83
N GLU A 130 -13.27 -45.39 7.25
CA GLU A 130 -13.82 -44.22 7.95
C GLU A 130 -13.01 -43.88 9.22
N ALA A 131 -11.70 -43.69 9.03
CA ALA A 131 -10.76 -43.54 10.12
C ALA A 131 -9.70 -42.47 9.86
N VAL A 132 -9.38 -41.71 10.89
CA VAL A 132 -8.23 -40.82 10.92
C VAL A 132 -7.00 -41.62 11.36
N ILE A 133 -5.93 -41.50 10.57
CA ILE A 133 -4.70 -42.29 10.77
C ILE A 133 -3.52 -41.34 10.85
N ALA A 134 -2.76 -41.41 11.94
CA ALA A 134 -1.44 -40.81 12.04
C ALA A 134 -0.38 -41.82 11.59
N SER A 135 0.48 -41.44 10.66
CA SER A 135 1.49 -42.32 10.08
C SER A 135 2.89 -41.72 10.20
N SER A 136 3.89 -42.55 10.47
CA SER A 136 5.28 -42.14 10.51
C SER A 136 6.09 -42.72 9.37
N PHE A 137 7.15 -42.02 8.92
CA PHE A 137 8.01 -42.38 7.79
C PHE A 137 9.46 -42.19 8.14
N ASP A 138 10.30 -43.02 7.57
CA ASP A 138 11.76 -42.90 7.68
C ASP A 138 12.31 -41.83 6.70
N ASP A 139 13.61 -41.59 6.77
CA ASP A 139 14.36 -40.65 5.91
C ASP A 139 14.32 -41.00 4.40
N LYS A 140 13.85 -42.19 4.06
CA LYS A 140 13.66 -42.65 2.67
C LYS A 140 12.20 -42.63 2.24
N GLY A 141 11.30 -42.13 3.08
CA GLY A 141 9.87 -42.10 2.81
C GLY A 141 9.16 -43.43 2.99
N ASN A 142 9.78 -44.43 3.63
CA ASN A 142 9.09 -45.70 3.94
C ASN A 142 8.26 -45.55 5.18
N LYS A 143 7.01 -46.00 5.11
CA LYS A 143 6.07 -45.97 6.23
C LYS A 143 6.55 -46.91 7.35
N LYS A 144 6.72 -46.38 8.55
CA LYS A 144 7.14 -47.12 9.75
C LYS A 144 5.95 -47.59 10.55
N ASP A 145 5.11 -46.64 10.97
CA ASP A 145 3.96 -46.90 11.87
C ASP A 145 2.67 -46.30 11.29
N SER A 146 1.55 -46.86 11.70
CA SER A 146 0.21 -46.35 11.41
C SER A 146 -0.66 -46.51 12.64
N ILE A 147 -1.17 -45.41 13.15
CA ILE A 147 -1.94 -45.35 14.39
C ILE A 147 -3.33 -44.81 14.05
N LYS A 148 -4.36 -45.66 14.28
CA LYS A 148 -5.75 -45.22 14.16
C LYS A 148 -6.14 -44.38 15.37
N LEU A 149 -6.54 -43.13 15.14
CA LEU A 149 -6.97 -42.19 16.17
C LEU A 149 -8.45 -42.48 16.51
N LYS A 150 -8.70 -42.97 17.70
CA LYS A 150 -10.06 -43.29 18.19
C LYS A 150 -10.74 -42.04 18.73
N ASP A 151 -12.03 -41.93 18.48
CA ASP A 151 -12.86 -40.82 18.99
C ASP A 151 -12.38 -39.44 18.53
N PHE A 152 -11.72 -39.38 17.35
CA PHE A 152 -11.34 -38.11 16.71
C PHE A 152 -12.59 -37.29 16.46
N LYS A 153 -12.53 -36.02 16.85
CA LYS A 153 -13.55 -35.01 16.59
C LYS A 153 -12.99 -33.99 15.58
N GLY A 154 -13.50 -33.99 14.40
CA GLY A 154 -13.11 -33.07 13.35
C GLY A 154 -13.94 -33.25 12.11
N ASP A 155 -14.05 -32.19 11.32
CA ASP A 155 -14.83 -32.19 10.10
C ASP A 155 -14.11 -33.03 9.03
N VAL A 156 -14.85 -33.95 8.43
CA VAL A 156 -14.42 -34.72 7.26
C VAL A 156 -15.07 -34.09 6.04
N ILE A 157 -14.26 -33.50 5.19
CA ILE A 157 -14.72 -32.80 3.99
C ILE A 157 -14.81 -33.78 2.82
N ASP A 158 -15.98 -33.82 2.16
CA ASP A 158 -16.25 -34.65 0.97
C ASP A 158 -15.90 -36.15 1.11
N ASN A 159 -15.88 -36.68 2.33
CA ASN A 159 -15.43 -38.04 2.65
C ASN A 159 -14.03 -38.39 2.14
N SER A 160 -13.16 -37.39 1.99
CA SER A 160 -11.85 -37.54 1.38
C SER A 160 -10.71 -37.03 2.24
N TYR A 161 -10.90 -35.96 3.02
CA TYR A 161 -9.85 -35.40 3.87
C TYR A 161 -10.42 -34.79 5.15
N ILE A 162 -9.54 -34.56 6.14
CA ILE A 162 -9.83 -33.89 7.40
C ILE A 162 -9.16 -32.52 7.41
N GLN A 163 -9.83 -31.55 8.00
CA GLN A 163 -9.26 -30.22 8.17
C GLN A 163 -8.42 -30.18 9.45
N VAL A 164 -7.11 -30.31 9.30
CA VAL A 164 -6.12 -30.18 10.38
C VAL A 164 -5.39 -28.85 10.21
N GLU A 165 -5.39 -28.02 11.24
CA GLU A 165 -4.72 -26.73 11.26
C GLU A 165 -3.28 -26.84 11.77
N GLU A 166 -3.03 -27.75 12.72
CA GLU A 166 -1.70 -27.94 13.26
C GLU A 166 -1.53 -29.33 13.86
N MET A 167 -0.33 -29.89 13.76
CA MET A 167 0.07 -31.16 14.35
C MET A 167 1.35 -30.99 15.16
N ARG A 168 1.44 -31.70 16.28
CA ARG A 168 2.66 -31.92 17.05
C ARG A 168 2.75 -33.39 17.44
N VAL A 169 3.97 -33.88 17.58
CA VAL A 169 4.24 -35.24 18.03
C VAL A 169 5.39 -35.21 19.03
N THR A 170 5.20 -35.94 20.16
CA THR A 170 6.24 -36.17 21.16
C THR A 170 6.50 -37.67 21.31
N GLU A 171 7.32 -38.06 22.25
CA GLU A 171 7.55 -39.50 22.55
C GLU A 171 6.25 -40.24 22.85
N ASP A 172 5.36 -39.66 23.70
CA ASP A 172 4.19 -40.31 24.23
C ASP A 172 2.89 -39.96 23.52
N TYR A 173 2.79 -38.78 22.91
CA TYR A 173 1.54 -38.20 22.41
C TYR A 173 1.57 -37.72 20.98
N ILE A 174 0.37 -37.66 20.40
CA ILE A 174 0.06 -36.97 19.12
C ILE A 174 -0.97 -35.90 19.43
N TYR A 175 -0.68 -34.66 19.05
CA TYR A 175 -1.54 -33.50 19.24
C TYR A 175 -2.04 -33.02 17.88
N LEU A 176 -3.34 -32.81 17.80
CA LEU A 176 -3.98 -32.30 16.56
C LEU A 176 -4.88 -31.13 16.89
N LEU A 177 -4.64 -30.01 16.26
CA LEU A 177 -5.58 -28.92 16.16
C LEU A 177 -6.37 -29.10 14.87
N ALA A 178 -7.68 -29.34 14.99
CA ALA A 178 -8.57 -29.62 13.87
C ALA A 178 -9.85 -28.76 14.01
N ARG A 179 -10.68 -28.71 12.98
CA ARG A 179 -12.01 -28.09 13.07
C ARG A 179 -13.08 -29.15 13.26
N ALA A 180 -13.99 -28.85 14.18
CA ALA A 180 -15.21 -29.61 14.42
C ALA A 180 -16.40 -28.65 14.47
N ASP A 181 -17.38 -28.83 13.59
CA ASP A 181 -18.51 -27.89 13.39
C ASP A 181 -18.00 -26.44 13.17
N SER A 182 -16.94 -26.29 12.36
CA SER A 182 -16.25 -25.02 12.08
C SER A 182 -15.56 -24.36 13.29
N GLN A 183 -15.47 -25.02 14.45
CA GLN A 183 -14.76 -24.53 15.61
C GLN A 183 -13.43 -25.25 15.80
N PRO A 184 -12.33 -24.54 16.11
CA PRO A 184 -11.04 -25.18 16.34
C PRO A 184 -11.01 -25.96 17.64
N ILE A 185 -10.52 -27.20 17.57
CA ILE A 185 -10.45 -28.13 18.70
C ILE A 185 -9.06 -28.77 18.75
N LEU A 186 -8.37 -28.63 19.89
CA LEU A 186 -7.11 -29.32 20.16
C LEU A 186 -7.42 -30.67 20.82
N GLN A 187 -6.85 -31.73 20.27
CA GLN A 187 -7.03 -33.11 20.75
C GLN A 187 -5.68 -33.77 21.01
N ILE A 188 -5.54 -34.45 22.13
CA ILE A 188 -4.33 -35.14 22.56
C ILE A 188 -4.59 -36.66 22.55
N PHE A 189 -3.82 -37.37 21.72
CA PHE A 189 -3.91 -38.83 21.59
C PHE A 189 -2.64 -39.50 22.11
N THR A 190 -2.79 -40.68 22.69
CA THR A 190 -1.64 -41.55 22.98
C THR A 190 -1.04 -42.11 21.69
N LYS A 191 0.17 -42.67 21.75
CA LYS A 191 0.79 -43.42 20.65
C LYS A 191 0.09 -44.74 20.27
N ILE A 192 -0.93 -45.17 21.02
CA ILE A 192 -1.81 -46.25 20.61
C ILE A 192 -3.17 -45.76 20.09
N GLY A 193 -3.29 -44.45 19.87
CA GLY A 193 -4.44 -43.81 19.27
C GLY A 193 -5.63 -43.55 20.12
N GLU A 194 -5.51 -43.61 21.45
CA GLU A 194 -6.59 -43.33 22.39
C GLU A 194 -6.65 -41.83 22.69
N LEU A 195 -7.85 -41.22 22.59
CA LEU A 195 -8.07 -39.81 22.95
C LEU A 195 -7.92 -39.67 24.46
N LYS A 196 -7.02 -38.77 24.89
CA LYS A 196 -6.78 -38.44 26.30
C LYS A 196 -7.53 -37.19 26.70
N ASN A 197 -7.30 -36.09 25.98
CA ASN A 197 -7.85 -34.78 26.33
C ASN A 197 -8.32 -34.04 25.06
N SER A 198 -9.23 -33.08 25.25
CA SER A 198 -9.79 -32.27 24.17
C SER A 198 -10.12 -30.87 24.69
N TYR A 199 -9.69 -29.84 24.00
CA TYR A 199 -9.87 -28.43 24.34
C TYR A 199 -10.47 -27.67 23.16
N GLU A 200 -11.55 -26.93 23.40
CA GLU A 200 -12.31 -26.20 22.35
C GLU A 200 -11.81 -24.76 22.20
N ASN A 201 -12.04 -24.17 21.02
CA ASN A 201 -11.69 -22.78 20.67
C ASN A 201 -10.18 -22.45 20.79
N VAL A 202 -9.34 -23.43 20.54
CA VAL A 202 -7.90 -23.27 20.55
C VAL A 202 -7.43 -22.72 19.20
N THR A 203 -6.74 -21.59 19.20
CA THR A 203 -6.24 -20.94 17.97
C THR A 203 -4.77 -21.23 17.69
N SER A 204 -3.98 -21.50 18.74
CA SER A 204 -2.58 -21.88 18.62
C SER A 204 -2.16 -22.74 19.80
N PHE A 205 -1.20 -23.63 19.59
CA PHE A 205 -0.64 -24.45 20.66
C PHE A 205 0.82 -24.83 20.39
N ASP A 206 1.50 -25.27 21.44
CA ASP A 206 2.80 -25.93 21.33
C ASP A 206 2.99 -26.93 22.50
N VAL A 207 4.01 -27.79 22.39
CA VAL A 207 4.29 -28.86 23.36
C VAL A 207 5.78 -28.92 23.65
N ASP A 208 6.12 -29.22 24.87
CA ASP A 208 7.51 -29.41 25.27
C ASP A 208 7.86 -30.90 25.50
N ASN A 209 9.14 -31.15 25.73
CA ASN A 209 9.65 -32.49 26.02
C ASN A 209 9.37 -32.96 27.47
N LYS A 210 8.70 -32.15 28.30
CA LYS A 210 8.33 -32.45 29.67
C LYS A 210 6.87 -32.95 29.80
N GLY A 211 6.16 -33.09 28.66
CA GLY A 211 4.77 -33.52 28.62
C GLY A 211 3.79 -32.40 28.89
N ARG A 212 4.20 -31.13 28.79
CA ARG A 212 3.31 -29.97 28.92
C ARG A 212 2.83 -29.50 27.56
N CYS A 213 1.55 -29.13 27.52
CA CYS A 213 0.94 -28.50 26.36
C CYS A 213 0.49 -27.10 26.74
N ILE A 214 0.91 -26.10 25.94
CA ILE A 214 0.46 -24.73 26.04
C ILE A 214 -0.46 -24.44 24.87
N TYR A 215 -1.57 -23.72 25.12
CA TYR A 215 -2.47 -23.31 24.05
C TYR A 215 -3.12 -21.97 24.33
N THR A 216 -3.54 -21.30 23.26
CA THR A 216 -4.27 -20.02 23.32
C THR A 216 -5.72 -20.23 22.93
N THR A 217 -6.63 -19.54 23.62
CA THR A 217 -8.05 -19.46 23.26
C THR A 217 -8.47 -18.02 23.01
N VAL A 218 -9.31 -17.83 22.00
CA VAL A 218 -10.04 -16.57 21.81
C VAL A 218 -11.43 -16.73 22.44
N GLY A 219 -11.92 -15.66 23.08
CA GLY A 219 -13.18 -15.69 23.81
C GLY A 219 -14.37 -15.99 22.90
N PHE A 220 -15.05 -17.09 23.19
CA PHE A 220 -16.32 -17.44 22.54
C PHE A 220 -17.32 -17.94 23.59
N GLN A 221 -18.50 -17.34 23.65
CA GLN A 221 -19.65 -17.79 24.47
C GLN A 221 -19.37 -18.15 25.96
N SER A 222 -18.55 -17.41 26.68
CA SER A 222 -18.18 -17.65 28.09
C SER A 222 -16.89 -18.42 28.37
N LEU A 223 -16.12 -18.79 27.34
CA LEU A 223 -14.77 -19.31 27.56
C LEU A 223 -13.80 -18.15 27.83
N PRO A 224 -12.86 -18.27 28.76
CA PRO A 224 -11.90 -17.24 29.03
C PRO A 224 -10.93 -17.11 27.86
N GLU A 225 -10.61 -15.86 27.51
CA GLU A 225 -9.51 -15.53 26.58
C GLU A 225 -8.18 -15.66 27.31
N GLY A 226 -7.12 -16.01 26.58
CA GLY A 226 -5.77 -16.05 27.10
C GLY A 226 -5.03 -17.31 26.71
N PHE A 227 -3.91 -17.58 27.39
CA PHE A 227 -3.15 -18.81 27.17
C PHE A 227 -3.11 -19.66 28.43
N PHE A 228 -3.10 -20.97 28.22
CA PHE A 228 -3.26 -21.99 29.24
C PHE A 228 -2.18 -23.05 29.11
N MET A 229 -1.66 -23.53 30.21
CA MET A 229 -0.76 -24.68 30.22
C MET A 229 -1.39 -25.82 30.98
N VAL A 230 -1.32 -27.00 30.37
CA VAL A 230 -1.84 -28.25 30.92
C VAL A 230 -0.80 -29.36 30.89
N ASP A 231 -0.93 -30.29 31.80
CA ASP A 231 -0.24 -31.59 31.80
C ASP A 231 -0.93 -32.50 30.78
N SER A 232 -0.19 -33.01 29.79
CA SER A 232 -0.77 -33.81 28.70
C SER A 232 -1.28 -35.19 29.15
N GLU A 233 -0.74 -35.74 30.22
CA GLU A 233 -1.15 -37.04 30.74
C GLU A 233 -2.42 -36.94 31.56
N THR A 234 -2.48 -35.99 32.50
CA THR A 234 -3.60 -35.86 33.42
C THR A 234 -4.71 -34.94 32.92
N GLY A 235 -4.37 -33.98 32.05
CA GLY A 235 -5.25 -32.90 31.63
C GLY A 235 -5.40 -31.76 32.63
N ASP A 236 -4.65 -31.82 33.75
CA ASP A 236 -4.72 -30.83 34.81
C ASP A 236 -4.11 -29.50 34.33
N GLU A 237 -4.80 -28.41 34.63
CA GLU A 237 -4.29 -27.07 34.38
C GLU A 237 -3.11 -26.76 35.32
N ILE A 238 -1.95 -26.44 34.74
CA ILE A 238 -0.75 -26.03 35.48
C ILE A 238 -0.86 -24.55 35.83
N PHE A 239 -1.18 -23.71 34.85
CA PHE A 239 -1.49 -22.30 35.05
C PHE A 239 -2.35 -21.75 33.90
N ARG A 240 -2.88 -20.54 34.10
CA ARG A 240 -3.53 -19.71 33.06
C ARG A 240 -3.06 -18.27 33.16
N ASN A 241 -2.98 -17.62 32.00
CA ASN A 241 -2.75 -16.17 31.89
C ASN A 241 -3.83 -15.57 30.98
N THR A 242 -4.68 -14.72 31.53
CA THR A 242 -5.79 -14.07 30.83
C THR A 242 -5.51 -12.61 30.48
N SER A 243 -4.27 -12.16 30.69
CA SER A 243 -3.85 -10.80 30.38
C SER A 243 -3.27 -10.65 28.96
N TYR A 244 -2.97 -11.78 28.31
CA TYR A 244 -2.38 -11.80 26.97
C TYR A 244 -3.09 -12.84 26.10
N ILE A 245 -3.29 -12.49 24.82
CA ILE A 245 -3.74 -13.39 23.77
C ILE A 245 -2.54 -13.55 22.83
N LEU A 246 -1.94 -14.74 22.83
CA LEU A 246 -0.68 -15.00 22.13
C LEU A 246 -0.94 -15.90 20.92
N GLU A 247 -0.76 -15.37 19.72
CA GLU A 247 -0.98 -16.12 18.48
C GLU A 247 0.05 -15.73 17.41
N PRO A 248 0.91 -16.64 16.99
CA PRO A 248 1.17 -17.99 17.49
C PRO A 248 1.92 -18.00 18.84
N ILE A 249 1.93 -19.19 19.52
CA ILE A 249 2.63 -19.43 20.79
C ILE A 249 3.59 -20.61 20.65
N ARG A 250 4.81 -20.49 21.21
CA ARG A 250 5.87 -21.52 21.10
C ARG A 250 6.69 -21.65 22.39
N PHE A 251 7.16 -22.86 22.68
CA PHE A 251 8.17 -23.07 23.70
C PHE A 251 9.59 -22.78 23.21
N SER A 252 10.46 -22.37 24.15
CA SER A 252 11.91 -22.49 23.94
C SER A 252 12.32 -23.97 23.80
N GLU A 253 13.48 -24.21 23.20
CA GLU A 253 13.98 -25.59 22.98
C GLU A 253 14.12 -26.39 24.29
N ASP A 254 14.53 -25.74 25.39
CA ASP A 254 14.65 -26.33 26.72
C ASP A 254 13.33 -26.41 27.49
N GLY A 255 12.25 -25.84 26.95
CA GLY A 255 10.93 -25.78 27.57
C GLY A 255 10.88 -24.92 28.83
N ASN A 256 11.80 -23.96 29.02
CA ASN A 256 11.82 -23.09 30.18
C ASN A 256 11.16 -21.73 29.94
N LEU A 257 11.07 -21.32 28.68
CA LEU A 257 10.45 -20.08 28.25
C LEU A 257 9.29 -20.35 27.28
N ILE A 258 8.35 -19.42 27.26
CA ILE A 258 7.26 -19.35 26.29
C ILE A 258 7.45 -18.07 25.50
N TYR A 259 7.38 -18.17 24.19
CA TYR A 259 7.36 -17.06 23.24
C TYR A 259 5.95 -16.97 22.65
N GLY A 260 5.45 -15.76 22.49
CA GLY A 260 4.17 -15.57 21.84
C GLY A 260 4.00 -14.16 21.31
N PHE A 261 3.33 -14.07 20.15
CA PHE A 261 2.99 -12.79 19.54
C PHE A 261 1.63 -12.30 20.06
N ASP A 262 1.65 -11.05 20.49
CA ASP A 262 0.50 -10.15 20.57
C ASP A 262 0.87 -8.97 19.66
N LYS A 263 0.87 -7.77 19.97
CA LYS A 263 1.48 -6.68 19.16
C LYS A 263 3.00 -6.72 19.15
N GLU A 264 3.55 -7.44 20.10
CA GLU A 264 4.98 -7.61 20.34
C GLU A 264 5.30 -9.10 20.45
N LEU A 265 6.54 -9.48 20.22
CA LEU A 265 7.02 -10.81 20.59
C LEU A 265 7.36 -10.82 22.08
N ASN A 266 6.52 -11.46 22.86
CA ASN A 266 6.61 -11.52 24.31
C ASN A 266 7.23 -12.82 24.79
N VAL A 267 7.95 -12.76 25.92
CA VAL A 267 8.57 -13.90 26.57
C VAL A 267 8.02 -14.07 27.98
N PHE A 268 7.67 -15.29 28.33
CA PHE A 268 7.12 -15.66 29.62
C PHE A 268 7.89 -16.82 30.26
N ASP A 269 7.86 -16.91 31.56
CA ASP A 269 8.37 -18.08 32.31
C ASP A 269 7.40 -19.27 32.10
N ALA A 270 7.94 -20.40 31.66
CA ALA A 270 7.14 -21.56 31.32
C ALA A 270 6.62 -22.35 32.54
N ASN A 271 7.01 -22.02 33.76
CA ASN A 271 6.48 -22.70 34.97
C ASN A 271 5.34 -21.90 35.59
N SER A 272 5.30 -20.60 35.42
CA SER A 272 4.34 -19.72 36.06
C SER A 272 3.43 -18.96 35.11
N GLY A 273 3.76 -18.89 33.82
CA GLY A 273 3.08 -18.03 32.86
C GLY A 273 3.30 -16.54 33.08
N THR A 274 4.31 -16.17 33.88
CA THR A 274 4.59 -14.78 34.22
C THR A 274 5.35 -14.10 33.09
N PHE A 275 4.94 -12.90 32.72
CA PHE A 275 5.64 -12.07 31.72
C PHE A 275 7.07 -11.76 32.20
N ILE A 276 8.03 -11.91 31.30
CA ILE A 276 9.44 -11.61 31.56
C ILE A 276 9.83 -10.33 30.83
N LYS A 277 9.66 -10.29 29.51
CA LYS A 277 10.05 -9.17 28.65
C LYS A 277 9.41 -9.24 27.27
N SER A 278 9.37 -8.11 26.58
CA SER A 278 9.17 -8.05 25.13
C SER A 278 10.52 -8.08 24.43
N ILE A 279 10.62 -8.77 23.30
CA ILE A 279 11.84 -8.89 22.51
C ILE A 279 11.83 -7.83 21.40
N PHE A 280 10.75 -7.67 20.68
CA PHE A 280 10.57 -6.63 19.68
C PHE A 280 9.10 -6.28 19.45
N GLU A 281 8.88 -5.08 18.93
CA GLU A 281 7.59 -4.51 18.59
C GLU A 281 7.49 -4.36 17.06
N PHE A 282 6.40 -4.88 16.46
CA PHE A 282 6.13 -4.68 15.05
C PHE A 282 5.93 -3.20 14.72
N GLY A 283 6.44 -2.77 13.55
CA GLY A 283 6.41 -1.37 13.13
C GLY A 283 7.50 -0.49 13.74
N LYS A 284 8.16 -0.95 14.82
CA LYS A 284 9.30 -0.26 15.44
C LYS A 284 10.62 -0.97 15.20
N ASP A 285 10.63 -2.28 15.32
CA ASP A 285 11.80 -3.14 15.20
C ASP A 285 11.74 -4.02 13.92
N SER A 286 10.61 -4.07 13.25
CA SER A 286 10.33 -4.81 12.02
C SER A 286 9.94 -3.87 10.89
N THR A 287 10.19 -4.30 9.65
CA THR A 287 9.76 -3.59 8.42
C THR A 287 8.26 -3.72 8.13
N TYR A 288 7.56 -4.59 8.84
CA TYR A 288 6.16 -4.89 8.59
C TYR A 288 5.25 -4.41 9.71
N PHE A 289 4.06 -3.95 9.33
CA PHE A 289 2.99 -3.61 10.26
C PHE A 289 2.01 -4.77 10.37
N LEU A 290 1.52 -5.02 11.58
CA LEU A 290 0.47 -6.03 11.83
C LEU A 290 -0.88 -5.67 11.17
N ASP A 291 -1.06 -4.43 10.72
CA ASP A 291 -2.27 -4.02 9.99
C ASP A 291 -2.32 -4.64 8.59
N ASP A 292 -1.15 -4.90 7.97
CA ASP A 292 -1.03 -5.39 6.60
C ASP A 292 -0.73 -6.89 6.52
N TYR A 293 -0.30 -7.51 7.63
CA TYR A 293 0.16 -8.90 7.66
C TYR A 293 -0.33 -9.65 8.90
N ASP A 294 -0.64 -10.94 8.71
CA ASP A 294 -0.85 -11.90 9.79
C ASP A 294 0.41 -12.71 10.03
N ILE A 295 0.79 -12.85 11.29
CA ILE A 295 1.86 -13.77 11.66
C ILE A 295 1.31 -15.18 11.53
N GLN A 296 1.94 -15.99 10.66
CA GLN A 296 1.49 -17.37 10.43
C GLN A 296 2.19 -18.34 11.36
N ASP A 297 3.49 -18.23 11.48
CA ASP A 297 4.26 -19.12 12.35
C ASP A 297 5.60 -18.49 12.74
N PHE A 298 6.20 -19.00 13.79
CA PHE A 298 7.59 -18.73 14.12
C PHE A 298 8.22 -19.93 14.82
N VAL A 299 9.54 -19.98 14.78
CA VAL A 299 10.33 -20.95 15.54
C VAL A 299 11.54 -20.27 16.14
N VAL A 300 11.83 -20.64 17.39
CA VAL A 300 13.04 -20.19 18.07
C VAL A 300 14.14 -21.21 17.81
N GLY A 301 15.19 -20.79 17.10
CA GLY A 301 16.35 -21.59 16.78
C GLY A 301 17.40 -21.61 17.90
N LYS A 302 18.61 -22.10 17.57
CA LYS A 302 19.76 -22.02 18.45
C LYS A 302 20.17 -20.55 18.63
N ASP A 303 20.79 -20.25 19.75
CA ASP A 303 21.25 -18.87 20.08
C ASP A 303 20.15 -17.81 20.09
N GLU A 304 18.91 -18.22 20.37
CA GLU A 304 17.70 -17.37 20.36
C GLU A 304 17.47 -16.67 18.98
N GLU A 305 17.90 -17.29 17.87
CA GLU A 305 17.48 -16.87 16.53
C GLU A 305 15.98 -17.12 16.38
N ILE A 306 15.24 -16.15 15.81
CA ILE A 306 13.80 -16.26 15.61
C ILE A 306 13.50 -16.21 14.12
N TYR A 307 12.99 -17.33 13.60
CA TYR A 307 12.46 -17.41 12.24
C TYR A 307 10.96 -17.21 12.30
N TYR A 308 10.44 -16.28 11.52
CA TYR A 308 8.99 -16.05 11.48
C TYR A 308 8.50 -15.86 10.04
N SER A 309 7.24 -16.21 9.82
CA SER A 309 6.53 -16.05 8.56
C SER A 309 5.34 -15.12 8.74
N LEU A 310 5.18 -14.24 7.78
CA LEU A 310 4.04 -13.33 7.66
C LEU A 310 3.25 -13.67 6.42
N LYS A 311 1.94 -13.53 6.50
CA LYS A 311 1.02 -13.65 5.38
C LYS A 311 0.32 -12.33 5.16
N THR A 312 0.18 -11.90 3.91
CA THR A 312 -0.56 -10.67 3.58
C THR A 312 -1.98 -10.72 4.10
N LYS A 313 -2.41 -9.69 4.82
CA LYS A 313 -3.80 -9.48 5.24
C LYS A 313 -4.62 -8.94 4.09
N PHE A 314 -5.90 -9.28 4.11
CA PHE A 314 -6.88 -8.80 3.15
C PHE A 314 -7.98 -8.04 3.85
N GLY A 315 -8.36 -6.88 3.32
CA GLY A 315 -9.56 -6.18 3.75
C GLY A 315 -10.81 -7.05 3.46
N GLU A 316 -11.79 -7.02 4.35
CA GLU A 316 -13.00 -7.84 4.31
C GLU A 316 -13.84 -7.68 3.01
N ASP A 317 -13.55 -6.67 2.18
CA ASP A 317 -14.31 -6.30 0.98
C ASP A 317 -13.64 -6.70 -0.35
N GLN A 318 -12.56 -7.50 -0.35
CA GLN A 318 -11.81 -7.81 -1.57
C GLN A 318 -12.01 -9.28 -2.01
N ASN A 319 -12.47 -9.47 -3.24
CA ASN A 319 -12.37 -10.75 -3.95
C ASN A 319 -10.92 -10.94 -4.39
N ILE A 320 -10.14 -11.70 -3.64
CA ILE A 320 -8.72 -11.89 -3.86
C ILE A 320 -8.49 -13.31 -4.35
N GLU A 321 -7.71 -13.45 -5.42
CA GLU A 321 -7.25 -14.76 -5.85
C GLU A 321 -6.14 -15.29 -4.94
N LEU A 322 -6.08 -16.61 -4.77
CA LEU A 322 -5.06 -17.29 -3.94
C LEU A 322 -3.62 -16.94 -4.37
N SER A 323 -3.42 -16.52 -5.61
CA SER A 323 -2.14 -16.08 -6.17
C SER A 323 -1.60 -14.76 -5.62
N ASP A 324 -2.46 -13.95 -4.99
CA ASP A 324 -2.07 -12.64 -4.43
C ASP A 324 -1.59 -12.77 -2.99
N ILE A 325 -1.79 -13.93 -2.41
CA ILE A 325 -1.37 -14.23 -1.06
C ILE A 325 0.11 -14.61 -1.07
N LYS A 326 0.92 -13.82 -0.39
CA LYS A 326 2.36 -14.10 -0.23
C LYS A 326 2.67 -14.42 1.22
N ASN A 327 3.51 -15.42 1.39
CA ASN A 327 4.22 -15.66 2.63
C ASN A 327 5.59 -15.04 2.55
N VAL A 328 5.94 -14.26 3.55
CA VAL A 328 7.24 -13.58 3.66
C VAL A 328 7.97 -14.14 4.87
N TYR A 329 9.24 -14.46 4.70
CA TYR A 329 10.05 -15.13 5.70
C TYR A 329 11.19 -14.26 6.17
N TYR A 330 11.36 -14.19 7.50
CA TYR A 330 12.37 -13.39 8.17
C TYR A 330 13.15 -14.19 9.20
N LEU A 331 14.38 -13.76 9.42
CA LEU A 331 15.23 -14.19 10.51
C LEU A 331 15.60 -13.00 11.39
N TYR A 332 15.33 -13.10 12.68
CA TYR A 332 15.91 -12.22 13.69
C TYR A 332 17.11 -12.89 14.33
N THR A 333 18.25 -12.21 14.22
CA THR A 333 19.50 -12.63 14.86
C THR A 333 19.77 -11.78 16.08
N LYS A 334 19.95 -12.40 17.23
CA LYS A 334 20.35 -11.73 18.47
C LYS A 334 21.78 -11.20 18.37
N LYS A 335 22.01 -9.96 18.77
CA LYS A 335 23.31 -9.31 18.88
C LYS A 335 23.54 -8.87 20.31
N GLU A 336 24.74 -9.14 20.85
CA GLU A 336 25.15 -8.66 22.17
C GLU A 336 25.47 -7.17 22.14
N GLY A 337 25.20 -6.47 23.22
CA GLY A 337 25.45 -5.04 23.41
C GLY A 337 24.19 -4.19 23.23
N GLU A 338 24.32 -2.90 23.50
CA GLU A 338 23.22 -1.96 23.25
C GLU A 338 23.03 -1.77 21.76
N ARG A 339 21.77 -1.69 21.31
CA ARG A 339 21.46 -1.30 19.93
C ARG A 339 22.14 0.05 19.67
N PRO A 340 22.96 0.18 18.63
CA PRO A 340 23.54 1.48 18.29
C PRO A 340 22.42 2.51 18.22
N PRO A 341 22.58 3.69 18.89
CA PRO A 341 21.58 4.73 18.78
C PRO A 341 21.42 5.08 17.29
N ARG A 342 20.17 5.02 16.81
CA ARG A 342 19.87 5.49 15.47
C ARG A 342 20.04 7.00 15.45
N GLU A 343 20.89 7.49 14.58
CA GLU A 343 21.06 8.93 14.38
C GLU A 343 20.03 9.41 13.35
N THR A 344 19.23 10.41 13.72
CA THR A 344 18.35 11.07 12.74
C THR A 344 19.20 11.77 11.70
N VAL A 345 19.33 11.13 10.53
CA VAL A 345 20.17 11.61 9.42
C VAL A 345 19.45 12.59 8.51
N LEU A 346 18.12 12.57 8.49
CA LEU A 346 17.28 13.51 7.75
C LEU A 346 15.84 13.52 8.26
N THR A 347 15.11 14.60 7.97
CA THR A 347 13.70 14.78 8.25
C THR A 347 12.95 15.03 6.95
N ILE A 348 11.83 14.33 6.73
CA ILE A 348 10.93 14.50 5.58
C ILE A 348 9.66 15.18 6.05
N THR A 349 9.25 16.25 5.37
CA THR A 349 7.95 16.90 5.60
C THR A 349 6.98 16.62 4.48
N ALA A 350 5.79 16.13 4.83
CA ALA A 350 4.72 15.80 3.90
C ALA A 350 3.36 16.37 4.33
N PRO A 351 2.43 16.58 3.39
CA PRO A 351 1.09 17.06 3.74
C PRO A 351 0.25 15.99 4.43
N TYR A 352 0.43 14.74 4.08
CA TYR A 352 -0.27 13.60 4.68
C TYR A 352 0.62 12.36 4.67
N ARG A 353 0.27 11.42 5.55
CA ARG A 353 0.89 10.10 5.63
C ARG A 353 0.80 9.40 4.28
N ASN A 354 1.88 8.79 3.85
CA ASN A 354 1.98 8.06 2.60
C ASN A 354 2.66 6.71 2.81
N ASP A 355 1.97 5.63 2.53
CA ASP A 355 2.42 4.26 2.79
C ASP A 355 3.68 3.91 1.98
N PHE A 356 3.77 4.38 0.72
CA PHE A 356 5.01 4.22 -0.06
C PHE A 356 6.23 4.84 0.64
N MET A 357 6.07 6.05 1.18
CA MET A 357 7.19 6.73 1.86
C MET A 357 7.57 5.99 3.13
N GLU A 358 6.61 5.54 3.92
CA GLU A 358 6.89 4.75 5.12
C GLU A 358 7.60 3.45 4.79
N GLU A 359 7.15 2.75 3.76
CA GLU A 359 7.77 1.51 3.31
C GLU A 359 9.20 1.76 2.79
N ALA A 360 9.38 2.82 1.99
CA ALA A 360 10.70 3.20 1.52
C ALA A 360 11.66 3.57 2.67
N ILE A 361 11.17 4.26 3.71
CA ILE A 361 11.95 4.59 4.90
C ILE A 361 12.41 3.31 5.61
N LYS A 362 11.50 2.35 5.82
CA LYS A 362 11.84 1.07 6.44
C LYS A 362 12.94 0.34 5.67
N HIS A 363 12.80 0.22 4.35
CA HIS A 363 13.82 -0.40 3.50
C HIS A 363 15.15 0.37 3.51
N TYR A 364 15.08 1.71 3.60
CA TYR A 364 16.28 2.53 3.75
C TYR A 364 17.00 2.25 5.08
N GLU A 365 16.27 2.25 6.19
CA GLU A 365 16.82 2.01 7.53
C GLU A 365 17.36 0.58 7.70
N LEU A 366 16.79 -0.40 6.99
CA LEU A 366 17.35 -1.75 6.90
C LEU A 366 18.68 -1.77 6.14
N LYS A 367 18.73 -1.08 5.00
CA LYS A 367 19.93 -1.01 4.16
C LYS A 367 21.05 -0.23 4.84
N TYR A 368 20.70 0.73 5.69
CA TYR A 368 21.63 1.58 6.44
C TYR A 368 21.38 1.53 7.95
N PRO A 369 21.70 0.41 8.62
CA PRO A 369 21.48 0.26 10.06
C PRO A 369 22.21 1.35 10.84
N GLY A 370 21.50 2.06 11.70
CA GLY A 370 22.04 3.20 12.46
C GLY A 370 21.63 4.56 11.91
N GLU A 371 21.07 4.63 10.70
CA GLU A 371 20.46 5.85 10.17
C GLU A 371 18.95 5.81 10.44
N HIS A 372 18.38 6.94 10.89
CA HIS A 372 16.95 7.12 11.10
C HIS A 372 16.42 8.27 10.23
N VAL A 373 15.29 8.05 9.59
CA VAL A 373 14.58 9.05 8.78
C VAL A 373 13.33 9.45 9.53
N GLU A 374 13.29 10.69 10.01
CA GLU A 374 12.11 11.25 10.65
C GLU A 374 11.09 11.66 9.59
N TYR A 375 9.87 11.13 9.69
CA TYR A 375 8.79 11.42 8.75
C TYR A 375 7.68 12.21 9.44
N ASP A 376 7.63 13.52 9.13
CA ASP A 376 6.67 14.47 9.68
C ASP A 376 5.57 14.75 8.65
N TYR A 377 4.34 14.44 9.00
CA TYR A 377 3.16 14.67 8.15
C TYR A 377 2.03 15.37 8.94
N ALA A 378 1.28 16.21 8.23
CA ALA A 378 0.25 17.04 8.85
C ALA A 378 -1.08 16.30 9.06
N TYR A 379 -1.42 15.36 8.17
CA TYR A 379 -2.69 14.62 8.15
C TYR A 379 -2.42 13.12 8.03
N ASN A 380 -3.29 12.30 8.63
CA ASN A 380 -3.11 10.83 8.64
C ASN A 380 -3.38 10.19 7.27
N ASN A 381 -4.17 10.81 6.42
CA ASN A 381 -4.48 10.31 5.09
C ASN A 381 -4.81 11.45 4.11
N ARG A 382 -4.90 11.07 2.84
CA ARG A 382 -5.17 11.98 1.73
C ARG A 382 -6.55 12.62 1.79
N GLU A 383 -7.58 11.91 2.26
CA GLU A 383 -8.96 12.44 2.35
C GLU A 383 -9.04 13.55 3.37
N GLU A 384 -8.49 13.34 4.57
CA GLU A 384 -8.42 14.35 5.63
C GLU A 384 -7.71 15.63 5.14
N PHE A 385 -6.63 15.46 4.35
CA PHE A 385 -5.93 16.58 3.74
C PHE A 385 -6.80 17.33 2.73
N TYR A 386 -7.54 16.66 1.85
CA TYR A 386 -8.39 17.34 0.86
C TYR A 386 -9.54 18.10 1.50
N GLU A 387 -10.07 17.62 2.61
CA GLU A 387 -11.13 18.30 3.36
C GLU A 387 -10.61 19.55 4.10
N ASN A 388 -9.39 19.51 4.63
CA ASN A 388 -8.87 20.49 5.58
C ASN A 388 -7.59 21.21 5.13
N GLY A 389 -6.98 20.82 4.01
CA GLY A 389 -5.61 21.21 3.64
C GLY A 389 -5.40 22.59 3.02
N LYS A 390 -6.46 23.36 2.72
CA LYS A 390 -6.31 24.71 2.11
C LYS A 390 -5.41 25.64 2.92
N GLU A 391 -5.60 25.66 4.25
CA GLU A 391 -4.79 26.49 5.16
C GLU A 391 -3.37 25.92 5.34
N TYR A 392 -3.23 24.61 5.21
CA TYR A 392 -1.93 23.93 5.33
C TYR A 392 -0.99 24.32 4.19
N GLY A 393 -1.45 24.38 2.94
CA GLY A 393 -0.61 24.76 1.79
C GLY A 393 0.01 26.15 1.96
N ALA A 394 -0.79 27.12 2.41
CA ALA A 394 -0.30 28.48 2.69
C ALA A 394 0.71 28.51 3.86
N LYS A 395 0.45 27.76 4.93
CA LYS A 395 1.39 27.63 6.05
C LYS A 395 2.69 26.97 5.60
N LEU A 396 2.61 25.84 4.89
CA LEU A 396 3.76 25.11 4.37
C LEU A 396 4.63 26.02 3.48
N ALA A 397 4.04 26.84 2.62
CA ALA A 397 4.77 27.78 1.80
C ALA A 397 5.56 28.80 2.66
N LEU A 398 4.98 29.31 3.74
CA LEU A 398 5.68 30.20 4.67
C LEU A 398 6.80 29.49 5.43
N ASP A 399 6.58 28.26 5.87
CA ASP A 399 7.57 27.44 6.57
C ASP A 399 8.76 27.12 5.63
N ILE A 400 8.50 26.83 4.35
CA ILE A 400 9.52 26.67 3.31
C ILE A 400 10.34 27.95 3.13
N ILE A 401 9.68 29.11 2.99
CA ILE A 401 10.36 30.40 2.79
C ILE A 401 11.20 30.78 4.02
N SER A 402 10.69 30.52 5.23
CA SER A 402 11.44 30.78 6.47
C SER A 402 12.57 29.80 6.67
N GLY A 403 12.52 28.61 6.06
CA GLY A 403 13.44 27.49 6.25
C GLY A 403 13.13 26.64 7.49
N ASP A 404 11.96 26.83 8.11
CA ASP A 404 11.47 26.05 9.24
C ASP A 404 10.72 24.81 8.73
N ILE A 405 11.47 23.93 8.08
CA ILE A 405 10.95 22.74 7.38
C ILE A 405 12.00 21.65 7.33
N GLY A 406 11.58 20.41 7.16
CA GLY A 406 12.50 19.26 7.04
C GLY A 406 13.51 19.37 5.89
N ASP A 407 14.42 18.42 5.84
CA ASP A 407 15.48 18.36 4.83
C ASP A 407 14.92 18.04 3.45
N ILE A 408 13.90 17.19 3.40
CA ILE A 408 13.12 16.83 2.20
C ILE A 408 11.68 17.29 2.38
N VAL A 409 11.08 17.80 1.32
CA VAL A 409 9.69 18.26 1.29
C VAL A 409 8.95 17.57 0.16
N GLN A 410 7.78 17.00 0.44
CA GLN A 410 6.86 16.58 -0.62
C GLN A 410 6.25 17.80 -1.29
N THR A 411 6.59 18.04 -2.55
CA THR A 411 6.15 19.21 -3.32
C THR A 411 5.17 18.87 -4.44
N GLY A 412 4.93 17.59 -4.69
CA GLY A 412 3.97 17.12 -5.69
C GLY A 412 2.53 17.23 -5.22
N GLY A 413 1.63 17.40 -6.18
CA GLY A 413 0.19 17.49 -5.95
C GLY A 413 -0.35 18.91 -6.10
N SER A 414 -1.46 19.04 -6.86
CA SER A 414 -2.08 20.34 -7.19
C SER A 414 -2.63 21.11 -5.97
N ALA A 415 -2.90 20.40 -4.87
CA ALA A 415 -3.49 21.00 -3.68
C ALA A 415 -2.53 21.86 -2.84
N LEU A 416 -1.21 21.73 -3.06
CA LEU A 416 -0.21 22.45 -2.27
C LEU A 416 0.18 23.81 -2.84
N GLU A 417 -0.09 24.08 -4.11
CA GLU A 417 0.25 25.34 -4.81
C GLU A 417 1.72 25.76 -4.64
N LEU A 418 2.65 24.78 -4.51
CA LEU A 418 4.07 25.05 -4.27
C LEU A 418 4.89 25.31 -5.56
N GLN A 419 4.24 25.27 -6.72
CA GLN A 419 4.91 25.38 -8.04
C GLN A 419 5.70 26.68 -8.19
N ASN A 420 5.21 27.79 -7.63
CA ASN A 420 5.95 29.05 -7.66
C ASN A 420 7.27 28.97 -6.90
N LEU A 421 7.33 28.19 -5.81
CA LEU A 421 8.55 28.03 -5.04
C LEU A 421 9.63 27.23 -5.78
N LEU A 422 9.24 26.38 -6.75
CA LEU A 422 10.19 25.64 -7.61
C LEU A 422 10.97 26.57 -8.54
N ARG A 423 10.54 27.83 -8.72
CA ARG A 423 11.23 28.85 -9.51
C ARG A 423 12.25 29.64 -8.69
N THR A 424 12.26 29.44 -7.40
CA THR A 424 13.10 30.16 -6.46
C THR A 424 14.24 29.27 -5.95
N ASP A 425 15.19 29.87 -5.22
CA ASP A 425 16.30 29.12 -4.64
C ASP A 425 16.01 28.50 -3.27
N VAL A 426 14.73 28.40 -2.87
CA VAL A 426 14.34 27.73 -1.62
C VAL A 426 14.58 26.24 -1.69
N PHE A 427 14.49 25.65 -2.89
CA PHE A 427 14.82 24.27 -3.14
C PHE A 427 16.14 24.13 -3.92
N MET A 428 16.88 23.08 -3.60
CA MET A 428 18.15 22.75 -4.22
C MET A 428 17.94 22.37 -5.71
N ASP A 429 18.86 22.79 -6.58
CA ASP A 429 18.92 22.28 -7.95
C ASP A 429 19.48 20.86 -7.95
N LEU A 430 18.68 19.90 -8.41
CA LEU A 430 18.96 18.48 -8.44
C LEU A 430 19.47 18.01 -9.81
N THR A 431 19.51 18.86 -10.83
CA THR A 431 19.79 18.48 -12.22
C THR A 431 21.07 17.67 -12.35
N ASP A 432 22.17 18.22 -11.86
CA ASP A 432 23.49 17.57 -11.91
C ASP A 432 23.56 16.25 -11.10
N LEU A 433 22.80 16.18 -9.98
CA LEU A 433 22.77 15.00 -9.13
C LEU A 433 22.00 13.87 -9.81
N ILE A 434 20.86 14.19 -10.45
CA ILE A 434 20.05 13.24 -11.19
C ILE A 434 20.84 12.69 -12.39
N GLU A 435 21.49 13.56 -13.19
CA GLU A 435 22.25 13.13 -14.37
C GLU A 435 23.45 12.23 -14.05
N LYS A 436 24.01 12.36 -12.83
CA LYS A 436 25.12 11.53 -12.33
C LYS A 436 24.68 10.32 -11.54
N ASP A 437 23.36 10.19 -11.29
CA ASP A 437 22.84 9.06 -10.51
C ASP A 437 23.00 7.74 -11.25
N LYS A 438 23.25 6.67 -10.49
CA LYS A 438 23.43 5.31 -11.04
C LYS A 438 22.17 4.80 -11.78
N ASN A 439 20.98 5.26 -11.36
CA ASN A 439 19.69 4.88 -11.93
C ASN A 439 19.32 5.75 -13.16
N TYR A 440 20.01 6.87 -13.41
CA TYR A 440 19.64 7.86 -14.43
C TYR A 440 19.32 7.26 -15.80
N LYS A 441 20.13 6.28 -16.26
CA LYS A 441 19.93 5.61 -17.56
C LYS A 441 18.57 4.90 -17.70
N ASP A 442 18.03 4.45 -16.58
CA ASP A 442 16.80 3.68 -16.49
C ASP A 442 15.58 4.54 -16.12
N LEU A 443 15.73 5.88 -15.97
CA LEU A 443 14.62 6.81 -15.68
C LEU A 443 13.94 7.31 -16.93
N ASN A 444 12.64 7.53 -16.89
CA ASN A 444 11.87 8.19 -17.94
C ASN A 444 12.30 9.66 -18.10
N LYS A 445 12.93 9.97 -19.23
CA LYS A 445 13.50 11.31 -19.50
C LYS A 445 12.43 12.36 -19.78
N ASP A 446 11.31 11.95 -20.34
CA ASP A 446 10.23 12.87 -20.68
C ASP A 446 9.56 13.38 -19.40
N VAL A 447 9.32 12.49 -18.42
CA VAL A 447 8.86 12.86 -17.08
C VAL A 447 9.88 13.78 -16.38
N LEU A 448 11.18 13.49 -16.46
CA LEU A 448 12.22 14.37 -15.89
C LEU A 448 12.27 15.74 -16.59
N ASN A 449 12.12 15.78 -17.91
CA ASN A 449 12.13 17.03 -18.66
C ASN A 449 10.91 17.89 -18.37
N SER A 450 9.76 17.26 -18.15
CA SER A 450 8.49 17.95 -17.88
C SER A 450 8.50 18.77 -16.57
N VAL A 451 9.31 18.40 -15.60
CA VAL A 451 9.42 19.11 -14.30
C VAL A 451 10.50 20.19 -14.28
N LYS A 452 11.22 20.40 -15.40
CA LYS A 452 12.23 21.45 -15.50
C LYS A 452 11.61 22.84 -15.44
N VAL A 453 12.20 23.69 -14.63
CA VAL A 453 11.92 25.12 -14.57
C VAL A 453 13.21 25.86 -14.83
N ASN A 454 13.26 26.70 -15.86
CA ASN A 454 14.49 27.41 -16.28
C ASN A 454 15.68 26.43 -16.46
N ASN A 455 15.45 25.29 -17.10
CA ASN A 455 16.41 24.19 -17.29
C ASN A 455 16.96 23.56 -16.02
N THR A 456 16.34 23.76 -14.86
CA THR A 456 16.71 23.12 -13.59
C THR A 456 15.59 22.22 -13.08
N ILE A 457 15.97 21.12 -12.45
CA ILE A 457 15.04 20.23 -11.72
C ILE A 457 15.22 20.49 -10.23
N ARG A 458 14.18 21.04 -9.58
CA ARG A 458 14.16 21.31 -8.13
C ARG A 458 13.25 20.39 -7.34
N ALA A 459 12.45 19.61 -8.04
CA ALA A 459 11.62 18.55 -7.47
C ALA A 459 11.83 17.27 -8.26
N LEU A 460 12.21 16.19 -7.58
CA LEU A 460 12.41 14.88 -8.16
C LEU A 460 11.08 14.15 -8.22
N PRO A 461 10.54 13.84 -9.41
CA PRO A 461 9.41 12.92 -9.52
C PRO A 461 9.86 11.49 -9.21
N VAL A 462 9.08 10.76 -8.43
CA VAL A 462 9.35 9.34 -8.11
C VAL A 462 8.35 8.42 -8.78
N ASN A 463 7.13 8.89 -9.01
CA ASN A 463 6.12 8.21 -9.79
C ASN A 463 5.12 9.22 -10.37
N TYR A 464 4.29 8.75 -11.29
CA TYR A 464 3.29 9.59 -11.96
C TYR A 464 2.01 8.81 -12.22
N LEU A 465 0.91 9.54 -12.43
CA LEU A 465 -0.41 9.02 -12.75
C LEU A 465 -0.83 9.62 -14.07
N LEU A 466 -1.33 8.82 -14.99
CA LEU A 466 -1.82 9.27 -16.29
C LEU A 466 -3.33 9.48 -16.27
N ASP A 467 -3.79 10.60 -16.82
CA ASP A 467 -5.18 10.88 -17.10
C ASP A 467 -5.44 10.74 -18.59
N GLN A 468 -6.40 9.90 -18.96
CA GLN A 468 -6.68 9.50 -20.34
C GLN A 468 -8.19 9.39 -20.54
N TYR A 469 -8.62 9.25 -21.80
CA TYR A 469 -9.96 8.81 -22.13
C TYR A 469 -9.95 7.38 -22.65
N GLU A 470 -11.00 6.66 -22.36
CA GLU A 470 -11.29 5.35 -22.93
C GLU A 470 -12.32 5.50 -24.02
N LEU A 471 -12.01 5.00 -25.22
CA LEU A 471 -12.87 5.02 -26.40
C LEU A 471 -13.67 3.72 -26.51
N ASN A 472 -14.95 3.82 -26.71
CA ASN A 472 -15.84 2.71 -27.02
C ASN A 472 -15.78 2.39 -28.51
N GLU A 473 -14.95 1.43 -28.92
CA GLU A 473 -14.79 1.03 -30.33
C GLU A 473 -16.07 0.46 -30.95
N GLU A 474 -16.96 -0.14 -30.15
CA GLU A 474 -18.22 -0.66 -30.66
C GLU A 474 -19.18 0.46 -31.07
N LEU A 475 -19.29 1.48 -30.18
CA LEU A 475 -20.11 2.66 -30.48
C LEU A 475 -19.48 3.52 -31.58
N GLU A 476 -18.18 3.61 -31.66
CA GLU A 476 -17.45 4.23 -32.75
C GLU A 476 -17.83 3.61 -34.10
N LYS A 477 -17.84 2.28 -34.19
CA LYS A 477 -18.26 1.51 -35.38
C LYS A 477 -19.73 1.67 -35.66
N GLU A 478 -20.61 1.64 -34.66
CA GLU A 478 -22.03 1.89 -34.78
C GLU A 478 -22.33 3.26 -35.37
N LEU A 479 -21.62 4.28 -34.92
CA LEU A 479 -21.70 5.64 -35.42
C LEU A 479 -21.08 5.81 -36.82
N GLY A 480 -20.31 4.81 -37.30
CA GLY A 480 -19.59 4.84 -38.59
C GLY A 480 -18.52 5.96 -38.59
N LEU A 481 -17.83 6.13 -37.49
CA LEU A 481 -16.71 7.03 -37.38
C LEU A 481 -15.48 6.34 -37.96
N ASP A 482 -14.72 7.05 -38.80
CA ASP A 482 -13.44 6.63 -39.38
C ASP A 482 -12.45 7.77 -39.12
N ILE A 483 -12.14 7.96 -37.85
CA ILE A 483 -11.32 9.07 -37.36
C ILE A 483 -10.28 8.53 -36.38
N ASP A 484 -9.11 9.15 -36.41
CA ASP A 484 -8.05 8.89 -35.43
C ASP A 484 -8.29 9.76 -34.19
N PHE A 485 -8.79 9.16 -33.12
CA PHE A 485 -9.07 9.87 -31.87
C PHE A 485 -7.81 10.47 -31.23
N ASN A 486 -6.63 9.91 -31.50
CA ASN A 486 -5.37 10.45 -31.02
C ASN A 486 -4.99 11.80 -31.66
N GLN A 487 -5.68 12.18 -32.74
CA GLN A 487 -5.41 13.41 -33.49
C GLN A 487 -6.55 14.44 -33.36
N LEU A 488 -7.55 14.20 -32.53
CA LEU A 488 -8.67 15.13 -32.39
C LEU A 488 -8.37 16.28 -31.45
N SER A 489 -8.82 17.48 -31.85
CA SER A 489 -8.94 18.62 -30.94
C SER A 489 -10.22 18.55 -30.10
N TRP A 490 -10.24 19.26 -28.97
CA TRP A 490 -11.47 19.44 -28.18
C TRP A 490 -12.65 19.90 -29.02
N SER A 491 -12.42 20.82 -29.96
CA SER A 491 -13.46 21.32 -30.83
C SER A 491 -14.08 20.23 -31.72
N GLU A 492 -13.25 19.35 -32.28
CA GLU A 492 -13.72 18.23 -33.11
C GLU A 492 -14.44 17.17 -32.28
N VAL A 493 -13.96 16.87 -31.07
CA VAL A 493 -14.66 15.97 -30.16
C VAL A 493 -16.04 16.49 -29.80
N LEU A 494 -16.18 17.80 -29.53
CA LEU A 494 -17.49 18.42 -29.26
C LEU A 494 -18.46 18.33 -30.45
N ASP A 495 -17.96 18.31 -31.71
CA ASP A 495 -18.80 18.11 -32.89
C ASP A 495 -19.48 16.73 -32.90
N LEU A 496 -18.88 15.73 -32.24
CA LEU A 496 -19.43 14.38 -32.16
C LEU A 496 -20.76 14.32 -31.41
N VAL A 497 -21.05 15.32 -30.54
CA VAL A 497 -22.37 15.43 -29.88
C VAL A 497 -23.51 15.42 -30.92
N LYS A 498 -23.35 16.19 -32.02
CA LYS A 498 -24.36 16.25 -33.10
C LYS A 498 -24.45 14.93 -33.85
N VAL A 499 -23.33 14.27 -34.08
CA VAL A 499 -23.31 12.95 -34.72
C VAL A 499 -24.07 11.92 -33.89
N ILE A 500 -23.86 11.96 -32.56
CA ILE A 500 -24.56 11.07 -31.61
C ILE A 500 -26.08 11.40 -31.59
N GLU A 501 -26.44 12.69 -31.51
CA GLU A 501 -27.86 13.11 -31.60
C GLU A 501 -28.59 12.58 -32.82
N GLU A 502 -27.91 12.57 -33.98
CA GLU A 502 -28.48 12.14 -35.26
C GLU A 502 -28.52 10.62 -35.40
N LYS A 503 -27.45 9.91 -35.03
CA LYS A 503 -27.28 8.48 -35.33
C LYS A 503 -27.59 7.57 -34.16
N ALA A 504 -27.40 8.02 -32.91
CA ALA A 504 -27.60 7.23 -31.71
C ALA A 504 -28.16 8.10 -30.54
N PRO A 505 -29.41 8.59 -30.67
CA PRO A 505 -29.97 9.60 -29.76
C PRO A 505 -30.12 9.15 -28.28
N ASP A 506 -29.96 7.84 -28.02
CA ASP A 506 -29.97 7.25 -26.67
C ASP A 506 -28.55 7.07 -26.09
N ARG A 507 -27.52 7.51 -26.81
CA ARG A 507 -26.13 7.45 -26.41
C ARG A 507 -25.61 8.83 -26.05
N HIS A 508 -24.41 8.87 -25.41
CA HIS A 508 -23.78 10.09 -24.92
C HIS A 508 -22.36 10.20 -25.45
N LEU A 509 -21.82 11.42 -25.48
CA LEU A 509 -20.42 11.65 -25.83
C LEU A 509 -19.52 11.18 -24.69
N PHE A 510 -19.83 11.61 -23.47
CA PHE A 510 -19.03 11.29 -22.30
C PHE A 510 -19.81 10.51 -21.24
N THR A 511 -19.10 9.65 -20.52
CA THR A 511 -19.52 9.16 -19.20
C THR A 511 -18.55 9.67 -18.13
N ARG A 512 -19.08 10.23 -17.06
CA ARG A 512 -18.30 10.63 -15.87
C ARG A 512 -19.22 10.77 -14.66
N ASN A 513 -18.72 10.40 -13.47
CA ASN A 513 -19.40 10.67 -12.21
C ASN A 513 -19.25 12.16 -11.86
N MET A 514 -20.34 12.89 -11.91
CA MET A 514 -20.33 14.33 -11.65
C MET A 514 -20.39 14.69 -10.17
N LYS A 515 -20.79 13.77 -9.30
CA LYS A 515 -20.94 14.01 -7.84
C LYS A 515 -21.69 15.32 -7.51
N GLY A 516 -22.69 15.65 -8.30
CA GLY A 516 -23.46 16.89 -8.18
C GLY A 516 -22.78 18.15 -8.73
N LYS A 517 -21.63 18.04 -9.39
CA LYS A 517 -20.94 19.13 -10.08
C LYS A 517 -21.59 19.46 -11.42
N THR A 518 -21.36 20.66 -11.91
CA THR A 518 -21.74 21.05 -13.27
C THR A 518 -20.77 20.44 -14.30
N PRO A 519 -21.15 20.34 -15.59
CA PRO A 519 -20.22 19.92 -16.63
C PRO A 519 -18.93 20.76 -16.70
N TRP A 520 -19.02 22.07 -16.43
CA TRP A 520 -17.82 22.90 -16.39
C TRP A 520 -16.89 22.56 -15.20
N GLU A 521 -17.45 22.37 -14.02
CA GLU A 521 -16.64 21.95 -12.85
C GLU A 521 -16.01 20.57 -13.02
N THR A 522 -16.51 19.77 -13.95
CA THR A 522 -16.05 18.42 -14.22
C THR A 522 -15.02 18.35 -15.36
N PHE A 523 -15.27 19.07 -16.47
CA PHE A 523 -14.42 19.02 -17.67
C PHE A 523 -13.55 20.26 -17.88
N GLY A 524 -13.84 21.35 -17.14
CA GLY A 524 -13.11 22.59 -17.27
C GLY A 524 -11.63 22.44 -16.96
N ASP A 525 -11.29 21.60 -15.99
CA ASP A 525 -9.89 21.26 -15.66
C ASP A 525 -9.19 20.58 -16.84
N ASP A 526 -9.78 19.55 -17.42
CA ASP A 526 -9.20 18.77 -18.52
C ASP A 526 -8.98 19.69 -19.74
N LEU A 527 -10.00 20.53 -20.05
CA LEU A 527 -9.95 21.48 -21.14
C LEU A 527 -8.89 22.56 -20.91
N LEU A 528 -8.79 23.10 -19.70
CA LEU A 528 -7.82 24.17 -19.41
C LEU A 528 -6.39 23.63 -19.36
N ILE A 529 -6.14 22.56 -18.64
CA ILE A 529 -4.78 22.05 -18.45
C ILE A 529 -4.15 21.72 -19.81
N ALA A 530 -4.89 21.07 -20.70
CA ALA A 530 -4.39 20.75 -22.02
C ALA A 530 -4.07 21.98 -22.88
N ASN A 531 -4.67 23.15 -22.58
CA ASN A 531 -4.58 24.33 -23.43
C ASN A 531 -3.79 25.50 -22.83
N MET A 532 -3.48 25.46 -21.53
CA MET A 532 -2.78 26.56 -20.85
C MET A 532 -1.44 26.96 -21.47
N PRO A 533 -0.61 26.04 -22.02
CA PRO A 533 0.66 26.44 -22.64
C PRO A 533 0.51 27.31 -23.87
N ASP A 534 -0.59 27.14 -24.59
CA ASP A 534 -0.87 27.97 -25.78
C ASP A 534 -1.45 29.33 -25.40
N LEU A 535 -1.87 29.52 -24.18
CA LEU A 535 -2.52 30.72 -23.64
C LEU A 535 -1.62 31.54 -22.71
N ILE A 536 -0.63 30.91 -22.08
CA ILE A 536 0.22 31.52 -21.06
C ILE A 536 1.66 31.15 -21.28
N ASN A 537 2.51 32.17 -21.42
CA ASN A 537 3.96 32.01 -21.44
C ASN A 537 4.53 32.37 -20.06
N LEU A 538 4.98 31.35 -19.32
CA LEU A 538 5.50 31.51 -17.95
C LEU A 538 6.85 32.26 -17.89
N GLU A 539 7.65 32.22 -18.95
CA GLU A 539 8.95 32.91 -19.00
C GLU A 539 8.78 34.41 -19.22
N THR A 540 7.95 34.76 -20.20
CA THR A 540 7.68 36.19 -20.52
C THR A 540 6.57 36.77 -19.66
N LYS A 541 5.82 35.93 -18.91
CA LYS A 541 4.63 36.27 -18.16
C LYS A 541 3.50 36.85 -19.02
N GLU A 542 3.49 36.52 -20.31
CA GLU A 542 2.44 36.92 -21.23
C GLU A 542 1.24 35.99 -21.08
N VAL A 543 0.04 36.57 -21.02
CA VAL A 543 -1.24 35.88 -20.93
C VAL A 543 -2.13 36.37 -22.05
N ASP A 544 -2.65 35.47 -22.88
CA ASP A 544 -3.60 35.78 -23.95
C ASP A 544 -4.74 34.74 -23.97
N LEU A 545 -5.72 34.96 -23.08
CA LEU A 545 -6.95 34.19 -23.07
C LEU A 545 -7.97 34.63 -24.10
N ASN A 546 -7.69 35.74 -24.80
CA ASN A 546 -8.58 36.32 -25.80
C ASN A 546 -8.41 35.75 -27.20
N GLN A 547 -7.59 34.73 -27.39
CA GLN A 547 -7.39 34.03 -28.66
C GLN A 547 -8.73 33.54 -29.24
N LYS A 548 -8.88 33.73 -30.57
CA LYS A 548 -10.15 33.42 -31.23
C LYS A 548 -10.57 31.95 -31.07
N TRP A 549 -9.61 31.03 -31.23
CA TRP A 549 -9.87 29.60 -31.12
C TRP A 549 -10.37 29.22 -29.72
N PHE A 550 -9.80 29.81 -28.67
CA PHE A 550 -10.20 29.52 -27.29
C PHE A 550 -11.58 30.07 -26.98
N LYS A 551 -11.91 31.28 -27.47
CA LYS A 551 -13.27 31.82 -27.36
C LYS A 551 -14.28 30.93 -28.09
N ASP A 552 -13.96 30.52 -29.32
CA ASP A 552 -14.83 29.65 -30.10
C ASP A 552 -15.06 28.29 -29.42
N LEU A 553 -14.00 27.73 -28.82
CA LEU A 553 -14.07 26.50 -28.04
C LEU A 553 -14.98 26.65 -26.82
N LEU A 554 -14.85 27.72 -26.02
CA LEU A 554 -15.68 27.97 -24.85
C LEU A 554 -17.16 28.20 -25.20
N ILE A 555 -17.44 28.90 -26.32
CA ILE A 555 -18.80 29.06 -26.84
C ILE A 555 -19.38 27.70 -27.23
N LYS A 556 -18.62 26.91 -27.99
CA LYS A 556 -19.04 25.59 -28.43
C LYS A 556 -19.26 24.64 -27.24
N PHE A 557 -18.37 24.63 -26.25
CA PHE A 557 -18.52 23.85 -25.04
C PHE A 557 -19.82 24.21 -24.33
N LYS A 558 -20.09 25.52 -24.15
CA LYS A 558 -21.33 26.00 -23.53
C LYS A 558 -22.58 25.59 -24.28
N GLU A 559 -22.55 25.50 -25.61
CA GLU A 559 -23.64 24.98 -26.43
C GLU A 559 -23.81 23.47 -26.22
N CYS A 560 -22.72 22.70 -26.27
CA CYS A 560 -22.72 21.24 -26.17
C CYS A 560 -23.24 20.73 -24.82
N ILE A 561 -22.89 21.38 -23.71
CA ILE A 561 -23.38 21.00 -22.36
C ILE A 561 -24.90 21.13 -22.17
N GLN A 562 -25.61 21.80 -23.11
CA GLN A 562 -27.06 21.85 -23.10
C GLN A 562 -27.72 20.63 -23.76
N SER A 563 -26.95 19.84 -24.50
CA SER A 563 -27.43 18.62 -25.13
C SER A 563 -27.56 17.49 -24.11
N LYS A 564 -28.68 16.76 -24.19
CA LYS A 564 -28.87 15.53 -23.42
C LYS A 564 -27.86 14.44 -23.75
N ASN A 565 -27.23 14.51 -24.91
CA ASN A 565 -26.28 13.52 -25.42
C ASN A 565 -24.81 13.92 -25.09
N PHE A 566 -24.59 15.02 -24.34
CA PHE A 566 -23.25 15.44 -23.97
C PHE A 566 -22.61 14.52 -22.92
N ILE A 567 -23.33 14.23 -21.82
CA ILE A 567 -22.80 13.46 -20.70
C ILE A 567 -23.86 12.51 -20.12
N LEU A 568 -23.43 11.30 -19.82
CA LEU A 568 -24.11 10.36 -18.95
C LEU A 568 -23.52 10.51 -17.54
N ASP A 569 -24.32 11.08 -16.62
CA ASP A 569 -23.93 11.16 -15.21
C ASP A 569 -24.20 9.79 -14.53
N THR A 570 -23.16 9.20 -14.00
CA THR A 570 -23.24 7.91 -13.31
C THR A 570 -22.96 8.08 -11.83
N GLU A 571 -24.00 7.86 -11.00
CA GLU A 571 -23.82 7.88 -9.54
C GLU A 571 -22.94 6.74 -9.02
N TYR A 572 -22.90 5.60 -9.72
CA TYR A 572 -22.19 4.40 -9.30
C TYR A 572 -21.70 3.55 -10.49
N GLN A 573 -20.46 3.10 -10.38
CA GLN A 573 -19.78 1.95 -10.99
C GLN A 573 -19.22 2.06 -12.42
N LEU A 574 -18.01 1.54 -12.51
CA LEU A 574 -17.05 1.57 -13.61
C LEU A 574 -17.35 0.62 -14.75
N THR A 575 -18.02 -0.50 -14.48
CA THR A 575 -18.22 -1.59 -15.45
C THR A 575 -19.30 -1.31 -16.49
N ASP A 576 -20.31 -0.48 -16.15
CA ASP A 576 -21.42 -0.19 -17.06
C ASP A 576 -21.25 1.13 -17.85
N SER A 577 -20.17 1.87 -17.59
CA SER A 577 -20.03 3.25 -18.07
C SER A 577 -19.87 3.37 -19.60
N LEU A 578 -19.11 2.48 -20.22
CA LEU A 578 -18.91 2.52 -21.68
C LEU A 578 -20.12 2.11 -22.51
N GLN A 579 -21.03 1.33 -21.96
CA GLN A 579 -22.21 0.87 -22.75
C GLN A 579 -23.11 2.02 -23.19
N GLY A 580 -23.09 3.16 -22.50
CA GLY A 580 -23.93 4.32 -22.77
C GLY A 580 -23.26 5.46 -23.51
N SER A 581 -21.93 5.47 -23.67
CA SER A 581 -21.18 6.63 -24.19
C SER A 581 -19.99 6.24 -25.06
N LEU A 582 -19.52 7.25 -25.85
CA LEU A 582 -18.38 7.09 -26.74
C LEU A 582 -17.05 7.19 -25.98
N LEU A 583 -16.97 8.08 -25.01
CA LEU A 583 -15.76 8.37 -24.23
C LEU A 583 -16.03 8.26 -22.74
N SER A 584 -15.10 7.65 -22.02
CA SER A 584 -15.07 7.63 -20.56
C SER A 584 -13.74 8.15 -20.05
N PHE A 585 -13.77 9.08 -19.11
CA PHE A 585 -12.53 9.56 -18.48
C PHE A 585 -11.97 8.49 -17.55
N LYS A 586 -10.70 8.21 -17.67
CA LYS A 586 -9.96 7.28 -16.83
C LYS A 586 -8.73 7.99 -16.26
N SER A 587 -8.63 8.01 -14.95
CA SER A 587 -7.39 8.40 -14.28
C SER A 587 -6.72 7.15 -13.76
N SER A 588 -5.43 7.02 -13.98
CA SER A 588 -4.69 5.93 -13.35
C SER A 588 -4.71 6.02 -11.81
N SER A 589 -5.04 7.22 -11.25
CA SER A 589 -5.20 7.42 -9.80
C SER A 589 -6.51 6.88 -9.24
N GLY A 590 -7.50 6.65 -10.07
CA GLY A 590 -8.87 6.43 -9.61
C GLY A 590 -9.17 4.98 -9.29
N GLU A 591 -8.49 4.04 -9.90
CA GLU A 591 -8.80 2.63 -9.69
C GLU A 591 -7.83 1.68 -10.42
N ARG A 592 -7.09 0.86 -9.65
CA ARG A 592 -7.05 -0.56 -9.87
C ARG A 592 -6.06 -1.10 -10.92
N TYR A 593 -4.77 -0.80 -10.80
CA TYR A 593 -3.77 -1.46 -11.66
C TYR A 593 -3.11 -2.71 -11.05
N TYR A 594 -3.43 -3.09 -9.79
CA TYR A 594 -2.75 -4.16 -9.07
C TYR A 594 -3.60 -5.10 -8.22
N SER A 595 -4.89 -5.23 -8.49
CA SER A 595 -5.71 -6.24 -7.85
C SER A 595 -6.60 -6.93 -8.90
N ASP A 596 -7.42 -7.86 -8.47
CA ASP A 596 -8.47 -8.54 -9.24
C ASP A 596 -9.28 -7.63 -10.18
N GLN A 597 -9.27 -6.35 -9.89
CA GLN A 597 -9.97 -5.34 -10.66
C GLN A 597 -9.21 -4.82 -11.89
N VAL A 598 -7.89 -5.05 -11.99
CA VAL A 598 -7.18 -4.96 -13.28
C VAL A 598 -7.66 -6.08 -14.18
N PHE A 599 -7.89 -7.26 -13.63
CA PHE A 599 -8.46 -8.38 -14.35
C PHE A 599 -9.84 -8.01 -14.91
N ASP A 600 -10.74 -7.51 -14.07
CA ASP A 600 -12.07 -7.07 -14.48
C ASP A 600 -11.99 -5.95 -15.53
N PHE A 601 -11.06 -5.02 -15.38
CA PHE A 601 -10.86 -3.93 -16.33
C PHE A 601 -10.26 -4.41 -17.65
N ILE A 602 -9.27 -5.29 -17.63
CA ILE A 602 -8.66 -5.86 -18.85
C ILE A 602 -9.62 -6.84 -19.51
N GLU A 603 -10.33 -7.67 -18.74
CA GLU A 603 -11.38 -8.54 -19.27
C GLU A 603 -12.51 -7.70 -19.87
N TYR A 604 -12.92 -6.63 -19.20
CA TYR A 604 -13.88 -5.67 -19.70
C TYR A 604 -13.41 -5.03 -21.02
N ASN A 605 -12.18 -4.53 -21.08
CA ASN A 605 -11.64 -3.92 -22.30
C ASN A 605 -11.47 -4.92 -23.45
N ASN A 606 -11.07 -6.15 -23.16
CA ASN A 606 -10.99 -7.21 -24.18
C ASN A 606 -12.37 -7.65 -24.67
N THR A 607 -13.38 -7.66 -23.80
CA THR A 607 -14.76 -8.01 -24.17
C THR A 607 -15.50 -6.85 -24.85
N HIS A 608 -15.22 -5.61 -24.47
CA HIS A 608 -15.89 -4.41 -24.97
C HIS A 608 -15.10 -3.64 -26.05
N LYS A 609 -13.88 -4.10 -26.38
CA LYS A 609 -13.02 -3.50 -27.42
C LYS A 609 -12.87 -1.99 -27.21
N SER A 610 -12.26 -1.61 -26.14
CA SER A 610 -11.94 -0.23 -25.84
C SER A 610 -10.48 0.10 -26.15
N GLU A 611 -10.19 1.36 -26.44
CA GLU A 611 -8.86 1.91 -26.68
C GLU A 611 -8.62 3.09 -25.75
N MET A 612 -7.40 3.20 -25.20
CA MET A 612 -6.99 4.35 -24.40
C MET A 612 -6.47 5.45 -25.35
N ILE A 613 -6.94 6.66 -25.13
CA ILE A 613 -6.59 7.82 -25.93
C ILE A 613 -6.16 8.98 -25.02
N PRO A 614 -5.25 9.87 -25.47
CA PRO A 614 -4.79 11.01 -24.68
C PRO A 614 -5.88 12.06 -24.49
N ILE A 615 -5.62 13.03 -23.63
CA ILE A 615 -6.49 14.21 -23.47
C ILE A 615 -6.36 15.12 -24.66
N PHE A 616 -7.50 15.64 -25.12
CA PHE A 616 -7.59 16.48 -26.31
C PHE A 616 -7.03 17.88 -26.07
N THR A 617 -6.38 18.45 -27.08
CA THR A 617 -5.91 19.84 -27.10
C THR A 617 -6.86 20.77 -27.86
N GLY A 618 -6.62 22.09 -27.87
CA GLY A 618 -7.53 23.08 -28.45
C GLY A 618 -7.52 23.14 -29.97
N GLU A 619 -6.46 23.64 -30.55
CA GLU A 619 -6.36 23.94 -31.98
C GLU A 619 -5.34 23.06 -32.72
N LYS A 620 -4.31 22.62 -32.01
CA LYS A 620 -3.27 21.77 -32.56
C LYS A 620 -3.55 20.32 -32.14
N ASN A 621 -3.43 19.41 -33.10
CA ASN A 621 -3.49 17.98 -32.86
C ASN A 621 -2.18 17.48 -32.18
N ASP A 622 -1.75 18.18 -31.16
CA ASP A 622 -0.60 17.78 -30.35
C ASP A 622 -1.13 16.90 -29.23
N ASN A 623 -0.83 15.63 -29.29
CA ASN A 623 -1.15 14.70 -28.20
C ASN A 623 -0.51 15.19 -26.92
N ARG A 624 -1.32 15.44 -25.89
CA ARG A 624 -0.83 15.83 -24.57
C ARG A 624 -1.40 14.88 -23.55
N VAL A 625 -0.55 14.32 -22.74
CA VAL A 625 -0.96 13.48 -21.66
C VAL A 625 -0.91 14.28 -20.37
N GLN A 626 -2.03 14.34 -19.68
CA GLN A 626 -2.09 14.94 -18.36
C GLN A 626 -1.67 13.91 -17.32
N TYR A 627 -0.88 14.34 -16.34
CA TYR A 627 -0.54 13.51 -15.20
C TYR A 627 -0.30 14.28 -13.91
N SER A 628 -0.50 13.59 -12.83
CA SER A 628 -0.12 14.04 -11.51
C SER A 628 1.20 13.40 -11.12
N LEU A 629 2.09 14.18 -10.53
CA LEU A 629 3.40 13.72 -10.09
C LEU A 629 3.48 13.67 -8.57
N ARG A 630 4.07 12.60 -8.06
CA ARG A 630 4.55 12.60 -6.69
C ARG A 630 6.02 13.00 -6.70
N MET A 631 6.31 14.16 -6.11
CA MET A 631 7.63 14.78 -6.19
C MET A 631 8.14 15.16 -4.81
N TYR A 632 9.47 15.15 -4.68
CA TYR A 632 10.18 15.55 -3.49
C TYR A 632 11.29 16.53 -3.80
N SER A 633 11.40 17.57 -2.99
CA SER A 633 12.41 18.61 -3.11
C SER A 633 13.34 18.62 -1.91
N ILE A 634 14.60 18.96 -2.10
CA ILE A 634 15.55 19.16 -1.01
C ILE A 634 15.54 20.63 -0.58
N ASN A 635 15.33 20.87 0.71
CA ASN A 635 15.43 22.20 1.29
C ASN A 635 16.83 22.76 1.08
N ASN A 636 16.96 23.85 0.35
CA ASN A 636 18.27 24.41 0.03
C ASN A 636 19.02 24.99 1.27
N ARG A 637 18.34 25.17 2.39
CA ARG A 637 18.94 25.59 3.66
C ARG A 637 19.32 24.42 4.57
N SER A 638 19.00 23.18 4.21
CA SER A 638 19.38 22.01 4.98
C SER A 638 20.92 21.87 5.05
N ASP A 639 21.43 21.52 6.20
CA ASP A 639 22.82 21.11 6.40
C ASP A 639 23.05 19.63 6.07
N ARG A 640 21.97 18.85 5.78
CA ARG A 640 21.98 17.41 5.50
C ARG A 640 21.70 17.07 4.04
N LYS A 641 22.06 17.96 3.11
CA LYS A 641 21.77 17.80 1.65
C LYS A 641 22.31 16.51 1.06
N GLU A 642 23.48 16.05 1.53
CA GLU A 642 24.07 14.79 1.06
C GLU A 642 23.24 13.58 1.50
N ASN A 643 22.75 13.56 2.73
CA ASN A 643 21.86 12.51 3.23
C ASN A 643 20.50 12.57 2.52
N ALA A 644 19.98 13.78 2.31
CA ALA A 644 18.72 13.98 1.58
C ALA A 644 18.82 13.46 0.15
N TRP A 645 19.92 13.75 -0.56
CA TRP A 645 20.12 13.18 -1.90
C TRP A 645 20.33 11.66 -1.88
N LYS A 646 21.09 11.14 -0.92
CA LYS A 646 21.27 9.69 -0.74
C LYS A 646 19.92 8.98 -0.62
N PHE A 647 18.98 9.55 0.14
CA PHE A 647 17.65 9.01 0.29
C PHE A 647 16.82 9.16 -0.99
N LEU A 648 16.83 10.32 -1.66
CA LEU A 648 16.11 10.49 -2.93
C LEU A 648 16.64 9.58 -4.04
N SER A 649 17.96 9.37 -4.12
CA SER A 649 18.57 8.40 -5.05
C SER A 649 18.13 6.96 -4.74
N PHE A 650 17.97 6.63 -3.44
CA PHE A 650 17.45 5.34 -3.01
C PHE A 650 15.99 5.12 -3.47
N LEU A 651 15.14 6.16 -3.44
CA LEU A 651 13.77 6.07 -3.97
C LEU A 651 13.70 5.74 -5.46
N LEU A 652 14.78 5.98 -6.22
CA LEU A 652 14.85 5.68 -7.66
C LEU A 652 15.32 4.23 -7.96
N GLU A 653 15.71 3.46 -6.96
CA GLU A 653 16.11 2.07 -7.16
C GLU A 653 14.92 1.21 -7.62
N GLU A 654 15.17 0.26 -8.53
CA GLU A 654 14.15 -0.60 -9.13
C GLU A 654 13.27 -1.28 -8.06
N ASP A 655 13.87 -1.90 -7.05
CA ASP A 655 13.15 -2.61 -5.99
C ASP A 655 12.24 -1.68 -5.18
N ILE A 656 12.69 -0.44 -4.89
CA ILE A 656 11.91 0.55 -4.15
C ILE A 656 10.78 1.09 -5.01
N GLN A 657 11.02 1.32 -6.29
CA GLN A 657 9.99 1.73 -7.24
C GLN A 657 8.90 0.67 -7.40
N PHE A 658 9.28 -0.61 -7.35
CA PHE A 658 8.34 -1.73 -7.42
C PHE A 658 7.49 -1.85 -6.14
N ILE A 659 8.07 -1.58 -4.96
CA ILE A 659 7.31 -1.55 -3.69
C ILE A 659 6.22 -0.47 -3.73
N ALA A 660 6.50 0.69 -4.34
CA ALA A 660 5.53 1.76 -4.52
C ALA A 660 4.23 1.32 -5.21
N LEU A 661 4.30 0.29 -6.03
CA LEU A 661 3.16 -0.21 -6.79
C LEU A 661 2.27 -1.14 -5.97
N LYS A 662 2.81 -1.73 -4.92
CA LYS A 662 2.05 -2.63 -4.02
C LYS A 662 1.19 -1.88 -3.01
N ASP A 663 1.41 -0.58 -2.85
CA ASP A 663 0.63 0.27 -1.94
C ASP A 663 -0.79 0.49 -2.50
N PRO A 664 -1.85 0.12 -1.77
CA PRO A 664 -3.24 0.32 -2.18
C PRO A 664 -3.60 1.78 -2.48
N GLU A 665 -3.00 2.76 -1.79
CA GLU A 665 -3.21 4.18 -2.03
C GLU A 665 -2.47 4.70 -3.28
N ASN A 666 -1.47 3.95 -3.74
CA ASN A 666 -0.69 4.26 -4.94
C ASN A 666 -1.14 3.48 -6.17
N ARG A 667 -2.23 2.75 -6.08
CA ARG A 667 -2.77 1.97 -7.20
C ARG A 667 -2.84 2.84 -8.45
N GLY A 668 -2.18 2.38 -9.52
CA GLY A 668 -2.11 3.09 -10.78
C GLY A 668 -0.99 4.12 -10.92
N ALA A 669 -0.14 4.31 -9.91
CA ALA A 669 1.05 5.11 -10.06
C ALA A 669 2.11 4.35 -10.90
N ILE A 670 2.64 5.01 -11.90
CA ILE A 670 3.66 4.45 -12.79
C ILE A 670 5.04 4.87 -12.26
N PRO A 671 5.98 3.94 -12.04
CA PRO A 671 7.34 4.25 -11.65
C PRO A 671 8.03 5.15 -12.66
N ILE A 672 8.87 6.08 -12.18
CA ILE A 672 9.73 6.83 -13.08
C ILE A 672 10.90 5.97 -13.59
N ASN A 673 11.28 4.92 -12.87
CA ASN A 673 12.29 3.96 -13.29
C ASN A 673 11.64 2.93 -14.23
N GLU A 674 12.07 2.92 -15.51
CA GLU A 674 11.50 2.06 -16.56
C GLU A 674 11.66 0.56 -16.25
N LYS A 675 12.71 0.15 -15.51
CA LYS A 675 12.83 -1.23 -15.05
C LYS A 675 11.77 -1.61 -14.01
N GLY A 676 11.36 -0.64 -13.17
CA GLY A 676 10.21 -0.84 -12.29
C GLY A 676 8.93 -1.08 -13.09
N VAL A 677 8.76 -0.37 -14.22
CA VAL A 677 7.63 -0.58 -15.16
C VAL A 677 7.72 -1.94 -15.83
N ASP A 678 8.90 -2.34 -16.33
CA ASP A 678 9.10 -3.67 -16.94
C ASP A 678 8.73 -4.79 -15.98
N ARG A 679 9.19 -4.70 -14.73
CA ARG A 679 8.88 -5.65 -13.67
C ARG A 679 7.39 -5.67 -13.33
N MET A 680 6.74 -4.52 -13.34
CA MET A 680 5.29 -4.39 -13.18
C MET A 680 4.55 -5.18 -14.27
N ILE A 681 4.98 -5.02 -15.53
CA ILE A 681 4.38 -5.71 -16.68
C ILE A 681 4.64 -7.22 -16.60
N GLU A 682 5.83 -7.63 -16.21
CA GLU A 682 6.16 -9.04 -16.01
C GLU A 682 5.29 -9.69 -14.92
N ASP A 683 5.07 -8.99 -13.81
CA ASP A 683 4.21 -9.46 -12.71
C ASP A 683 2.75 -9.57 -13.17
N ALA A 684 2.23 -8.53 -13.85
CA ALA A 684 0.90 -8.55 -14.42
C ALA A 684 0.71 -9.67 -15.45
N ASN A 685 1.67 -9.88 -16.35
CA ASN A 685 1.64 -10.97 -17.34
C ASN A 685 1.69 -12.36 -16.67
N TYR A 686 2.44 -12.51 -15.58
CA TYR A 686 2.46 -13.74 -14.81
C TYR A 686 1.10 -14.05 -14.18
N MET A 687 0.51 -13.06 -13.53
CA MET A 687 -0.80 -13.16 -12.88
C MET A 687 -1.91 -13.53 -13.90
N HIS A 688 -1.85 -12.95 -15.10
CA HIS A 688 -2.89 -13.14 -16.12
C HIS A 688 -2.60 -14.23 -17.16
N LYS A 689 -1.49 -14.95 -17.01
CA LYS A 689 -1.07 -16.01 -17.95
C LYS A 689 -2.15 -17.05 -18.25
N PHE A 690 -3.07 -17.29 -17.35
CA PHE A 690 -4.13 -18.29 -17.46
C PHE A 690 -5.50 -17.69 -17.78
N SER A 691 -5.65 -16.37 -17.78
CA SER A 691 -6.93 -15.69 -18.00
C SER A 691 -7.29 -15.49 -19.47
N GLY A 692 -6.33 -15.61 -20.39
CA GLY A 692 -6.51 -15.33 -21.82
C GLY A 692 -6.64 -13.85 -22.16
N VAL A 693 -6.29 -12.96 -21.22
CA VAL A 693 -6.36 -11.51 -21.34
C VAL A 693 -5.10 -10.99 -22.01
N ASP A 694 -5.24 -10.07 -22.98
CA ASP A 694 -4.10 -9.40 -23.65
C ASP A 694 -3.67 -8.17 -22.84
N VAL A 695 -2.88 -8.42 -21.80
CA VAL A 695 -2.30 -7.38 -20.94
C VAL A 695 -1.30 -6.53 -21.72
N ASP A 696 -0.61 -7.10 -22.69
CA ASP A 696 0.43 -6.42 -23.47
C ASP A 696 -0.12 -5.24 -24.27
N ARG A 697 -1.33 -5.36 -24.83
CA ARG A 697 -1.98 -4.27 -25.59
C ARG A 697 -2.18 -3.04 -24.69
N TYR A 698 -2.68 -3.26 -23.50
CA TYR A 698 -2.97 -2.20 -22.55
C TYR A 698 -1.69 -1.54 -22.01
N ASN A 699 -0.76 -2.34 -21.52
CA ASN A 699 0.51 -1.86 -21.00
C ASN A 699 1.31 -1.10 -22.06
N LYS A 700 1.27 -1.56 -23.31
CA LYS A 700 1.91 -0.90 -24.45
C LYS A 700 1.34 0.49 -24.70
N ALA A 701 0.01 0.64 -24.74
CA ALA A 701 -0.64 1.93 -24.91
C ALA A 701 -0.28 2.90 -23.76
N MET A 702 -0.29 2.41 -22.52
CA MET A 702 0.08 3.19 -21.34
C MET A 702 1.54 3.68 -21.41
N ILE A 703 2.48 2.81 -21.83
CA ILE A 703 3.89 3.17 -21.96
C ILE A 703 4.11 4.13 -23.12
N GLU A 704 3.51 3.86 -24.29
CA GLU A 704 3.62 4.75 -25.46
C GLU A 704 3.15 6.16 -25.12
N HIS A 705 2.02 6.30 -24.42
CA HIS A 705 1.51 7.60 -23.99
C HIS A 705 2.40 8.26 -22.92
N SER A 706 3.14 7.50 -22.12
CA SER A 706 4.07 8.07 -21.14
C SER A 706 5.27 8.78 -21.78
N HIS A 707 5.55 8.56 -23.06
CA HIS A 707 6.61 9.21 -23.81
C HIS A 707 6.11 10.40 -24.68
N GLU A 708 4.82 10.66 -24.72
CA GLU A 708 4.21 11.77 -25.47
C GLU A 708 3.94 13.00 -24.58
N ILE A 709 4.66 13.11 -23.48
CA ILE A 709 4.38 14.05 -22.40
C ILE A 709 4.91 15.45 -22.73
N ASP A 710 4.02 16.40 -22.95
CA ASP A 710 4.34 17.84 -22.88
C ASP A 710 3.65 18.41 -21.64
N TYR A 711 4.40 18.52 -20.55
CA TYR A 711 3.85 18.70 -19.22
C TYR A 711 3.60 20.14 -18.81
N LEU A 712 2.55 20.29 -18.04
CA LEU A 712 2.00 21.54 -17.54
C LEU A 712 1.93 21.67 -16.02
N TYR A 713 2.69 20.83 -15.29
CA TYR A 713 2.73 20.91 -13.84
C TYR A 713 2.99 22.34 -13.34
N ASN A 714 3.88 23.05 -14.02
CA ASN A 714 4.24 24.42 -13.69
C ASN A 714 3.11 25.44 -13.83
N MET A 715 1.98 25.07 -14.44
CA MET A 715 0.83 25.96 -14.68
C MET A 715 -0.39 25.59 -13.83
N GLY A 716 -0.41 24.44 -13.19
CA GLY A 716 -1.57 23.93 -12.46
C GLY A 716 -2.12 24.87 -11.38
N TYR A 717 -1.24 25.67 -10.76
CA TYR A 717 -1.64 26.66 -9.76
C TYR A 717 -2.43 27.85 -10.30
N LEU A 718 -2.34 28.12 -11.61
CA LEU A 718 -3.07 29.21 -12.28
C LEU A 718 -4.50 28.82 -12.68
N ARG A 719 -4.83 27.53 -12.61
CA ARG A 719 -6.04 26.99 -13.18
C ARG A 719 -7.31 27.56 -12.51
N LEU A 720 -7.33 27.71 -11.18
CA LEU A 720 -8.48 28.24 -10.45
C LEU A 720 -8.77 29.69 -10.81
N ASP A 721 -7.71 30.49 -11.07
CA ASP A 721 -7.82 31.88 -11.49
C ASP A 721 -8.51 32.02 -12.87
N ILE A 722 -8.55 30.94 -13.67
CA ILE A 722 -9.22 30.84 -14.96
C ILE A 722 -10.58 30.15 -14.84
N LEU A 723 -10.65 29.04 -14.12
CA LEU A 723 -11.87 28.23 -13.99
C LEU A 723 -13.05 29.01 -13.41
N GLU A 724 -12.84 29.75 -12.31
CA GLU A 724 -13.92 30.47 -11.62
C GLU A 724 -14.58 31.56 -12.49
N PRO A 725 -13.83 32.45 -13.16
CA PRO A 725 -14.44 33.43 -14.06
C PRO A 725 -15.17 32.80 -15.23
N ILE A 726 -14.56 31.77 -15.88
CA ILE A 726 -15.22 31.08 -17.00
C ILE A 726 -16.43 30.29 -16.51
N GLY A 727 -16.41 29.67 -15.33
CA GLY A 727 -17.58 29.06 -14.70
C GLY A 727 -18.75 30.05 -14.55
N SER A 728 -18.45 31.28 -14.17
CA SER A 728 -19.45 32.35 -14.10
C SER A 728 -20.05 32.68 -15.47
N TYR A 729 -19.28 32.59 -16.56
CA TYR A 729 -19.80 32.68 -17.93
C TYR A 729 -20.66 31.46 -18.31
N MET A 730 -20.24 30.25 -17.95
CA MET A 730 -21.01 29.03 -18.20
C MET A 730 -22.39 29.11 -17.54
N ASP A 731 -22.45 29.61 -16.32
CA ASP A 731 -23.67 29.86 -15.54
C ASP A 731 -24.54 31.02 -16.07
N GLY A 732 -24.05 31.80 -17.05
CA GLY A 732 -24.73 32.99 -17.56
C GLY A 732 -24.72 34.20 -16.63
N LYS A 733 -23.83 34.22 -15.62
CA LYS A 733 -23.70 35.32 -14.64
C LYS A 733 -22.90 36.51 -15.20
N MET A 734 -22.06 36.27 -16.24
CA MET A 734 -21.30 37.30 -16.95
C MET A 734 -21.11 36.92 -18.44
N THR A 735 -20.67 37.90 -19.23
CA THR A 735 -20.33 37.66 -20.63
C THR A 735 -18.98 36.94 -20.76
N LEU A 736 -18.72 36.33 -21.91
CA LEU A 736 -17.42 35.67 -22.15
C LEU A 736 -16.25 36.65 -22.09
N ASP A 737 -16.39 37.87 -22.69
CA ASP A 737 -15.33 38.86 -22.65
C ASP A 737 -15.03 39.37 -21.25
N GLU A 738 -16.05 39.53 -20.39
CA GLU A 738 -15.85 39.87 -18.98
C GLU A 738 -15.16 38.76 -18.20
N ALA A 739 -15.53 37.50 -18.46
CA ALA A 739 -14.93 36.34 -17.81
C ALA A 739 -13.45 36.19 -18.18
N LEU A 740 -13.13 36.27 -19.47
CA LEU A 740 -11.74 36.16 -19.94
C LEU A 740 -10.87 37.30 -19.44
N LYS A 741 -11.38 38.53 -19.48
CA LYS A 741 -10.67 39.66 -18.92
C LYS A 741 -10.35 39.50 -17.44
N LYS A 742 -11.33 39.04 -16.66
CA LYS A 742 -11.14 38.77 -15.23
C LYS A 742 -10.13 37.67 -14.99
N ALA A 743 -10.20 36.59 -15.76
CA ALA A 743 -9.24 35.49 -15.69
C ALA A 743 -7.83 35.97 -16.01
N GLU A 744 -7.63 36.74 -17.09
CA GLU A 744 -6.32 37.33 -17.43
C GLU A 744 -5.76 38.20 -16.30
N GLU A 745 -6.61 39.08 -15.72
CA GLU A 745 -6.22 39.94 -14.58
C GLU A 745 -5.77 39.09 -13.37
N ASN A 746 -6.52 38.03 -13.02
CA ASN A 746 -6.17 37.14 -11.94
C ASN A 746 -4.83 36.41 -12.20
N VAL A 747 -4.66 35.82 -13.39
CA VAL A 747 -3.44 35.11 -13.76
C VAL A 747 -2.22 36.06 -13.76
N ILE A 748 -2.35 37.29 -14.29
CA ILE A 748 -1.27 38.29 -14.28
C ILE A 748 -0.86 38.65 -12.85
N ILE A 749 -1.83 38.79 -11.93
CA ILE A 749 -1.56 39.03 -10.51
C ILE A 749 -0.76 37.86 -9.94
N ARG A 750 -1.25 36.66 -10.14
CA ARG A 750 -0.63 35.43 -9.63
C ARG A 750 0.79 35.18 -10.17
N LEU A 751 1.04 35.51 -11.44
CA LEU A 751 2.37 35.42 -12.05
C LEU A 751 3.37 36.45 -11.49
N ASN A 752 2.89 37.51 -10.84
CA ASN A 752 3.72 38.56 -10.26
C ASN A 752 3.87 38.48 -8.73
N GLU A 753 3.07 37.64 -8.08
CA GLU A 753 3.27 37.25 -6.69
C GLU A 753 4.49 36.33 -6.55
#